data_98d2eacc5b08027ddff9f12b9d7ee779
#
_entry.id   98d2eacc5b08027ddff9f12b9d7ee779
#
_cell.length_a   1.000
_cell.length_b   1.000
_cell.length_c   1.000
_cell.angle_alpha   90.00
_cell.angle_beta   90.00
_cell.angle_gamma   90.00
#
_symmetry.space_group_name_H-M   'P 1'
#
loop_
_entity.id
_entity.type
_entity.pdbx_description
1 polymer ?
#
loop_
_entity_poly.entity_id
_entity_poly.type
_entity_poly.pdbx_seq_one_letter_code
_entity_poly.pdbx_strand_id
1 'polypeptide(L)'
;MSAALQWTEMRQSWRTLARRPGYLLLAVLTLALGVATTTAVFALLDQALLKPLPFPQPERLVTLGLSSDPGRNVAAPGYYPVLRRMSSLQSIGIARGFPVPANVARGAASEVVASISADAGFLRTLGLPMAAGRNFNDEESRPGGPQAVILSHRFWQRYFDGDPSAVGRTLQVEGKPVQIVGVLPAEFPWAEPFDLIRNMQPDLAATNLSTNEIVVARLRPGISVAAASAQTATTLQALLRNSPHMDASWWASLQRRPPNALPLQDSLYDANSGNTLWLFFAAAACVLLIAAINLTSLMLLRALGRSHDSAVRAALGASWLRLSLPALAEGVLIGALGSLAGLVLAWLGLRLLGGWVPLMWMRGEAPHLSGASVLFALLAGGATALLAAALGIVRGRRRNLVTELAGGGRGGWSLQAGRLGRVLVIAQVAIAVVLLIGAALFTRTLQKLAEVPMGFESRSAVVFTLAPVKERYITAADAVEQTRRIVARLQQVPGIDRVGVSTNPPTATRLSWSVEIDGASSVDSQYRLATPQFLEVFRIPLLAGRGIADSDVAGGERVCVVSASFAARYLHGQALGKIVSLPDDGGDQRVSMRVVGVVGDVRHTSPAEPPEPTVYQPLAQMSEPMWQILRGFGALTYAVHLRAGALGADERALRAAIEEVAPQQPIAELQPMQALVASTTGEQKLNLLLVGLFAGLALLLAAVGLYAVMAVAVAARQHEFGVRAALGAPPARLRRQVLGEAGVQIGVGLLLGLGVAMALSRLLQRYLFEVRVADPLAIGAVLLVLAAAGLLAALAPARRAARVPPMQALRAE
;
A
#
# COMPACT_ATOMS: atom_id res chain seq x y z
N MET A 1 -39.93 -26.85 -15.98
CA MET A 1 -40.51 -25.49 -16.09
C MET A 1 -39.97 -24.89 -17.40
N SER A 2 -40.84 -24.51 -18.35
CA SER A 2 -40.38 -24.09 -19.69
C SER A 2 -39.64 -22.75 -19.62
N ALA A 3 -38.57 -22.58 -20.40
CA ALA A 3 -37.79 -21.34 -20.53
C ALA A 3 -38.70 -20.15 -20.92
N ALA A 4 -39.79 -20.41 -21.62
CA ALA A 4 -40.80 -19.41 -21.99
C ALA A 4 -41.51 -18.80 -20.77
N LEU A 5 -41.77 -19.58 -19.73
CA LEU A 5 -42.40 -19.09 -18.50
C LEU A 5 -41.46 -18.20 -17.69
N GLN A 6 -40.17 -18.53 -17.66
CA GLN A 6 -39.15 -17.73 -17.00
C GLN A 6 -38.95 -16.38 -17.72
N TRP A 7 -38.96 -16.37 -19.05
CA TRP A 7 -38.84 -15.17 -19.86
C TRP A 7 -40.02 -14.22 -19.70
N THR A 8 -41.26 -14.72 -19.65
CA THR A 8 -42.44 -13.91 -19.43
C THR A 8 -42.44 -13.26 -18.04
N GLU A 9 -42.06 -13.98 -16.99
CA GLU A 9 -41.95 -13.45 -15.64
C GLU A 9 -40.82 -12.38 -15.53
N MET A 10 -39.68 -12.61 -16.19
CA MET A 10 -38.55 -11.64 -16.23
C MET A 10 -39.00 -10.32 -16.90
N ARG A 11 -39.71 -10.39 -18.04
CA ARG A 11 -40.25 -9.23 -18.76
C ARG A 11 -41.30 -8.48 -17.95
N GLN A 12 -42.16 -9.21 -17.22
CA GLN A 12 -43.17 -8.64 -16.35
C GLN A 12 -42.55 -7.96 -15.12
N SER A 13 -41.54 -8.59 -14.50
CA SER A 13 -40.77 -8.02 -13.41
C SER A 13 -40.05 -6.74 -13.83
N TRP A 14 -39.45 -6.72 -15.02
CA TRP A 14 -38.82 -5.51 -15.56
C TRP A 14 -39.82 -4.36 -15.71
N ARG A 15 -41.01 -4.61 -16.32
CA ARG A 15 -42.04 -3.58 -16.48
C ARG A 15 -42.54 -3.03 -15.14
N THR A 16 -42.67 -3.89 -14.13
CA THR A 16 -43.09 -3.45 -12.80
C THR A 16 -42.01 -2.70 -12.04
N LEU A 17 -40.72 -3.01 -12.26
CA LEU A 17 -39.58 -2.27 -11.73
C LEU A 17 -39.47 -0.89 -12.41
N ALA A 18 -39.56 -0.83 -13.74
CA ALA A 18 -39.47 0.40 -14.50
C ALA A 18 -40.56 1.43 -14.16
N ARG A 19 -41.76 0.96 -13.74
CA ARG A 19 -42.84 1.84 -13.27
C ARG A 19 -42.57 2.47 -11.89
N ARG A 20 -41.53 2.03 -11.16
CA ARG A 20 -41.13 2.56 -9.83
C ARG A 20 -39.66 2.93 -9.83
N PRO A 21 -39.24 3.97 -10.57
CA PRO A 21 -37.82 4.26 -10.82
C PRO A 21 -37.06 4.59 -9.55
N GLY A 22 -37.68 5.26 -8.56
CA GLY A 22 -37.02 5.57 -7.29
C GLY A 22 -36.61 4.34 -6.48
N TYR A 23 -37.43 3.28 -6.49
CA TYR A 23 -37.09 2.01 -5.84
C TYR A 23 -35.95 1.30 -6.57
N LEU A 24 -36.05 1.20 -7.91
CA LEU A 24 -35.04 0.55 -8.72
C LEU A 24 -33.69 1.26 -8.58
N LEU A 25 -33.69 2.58 -8.69
CA LEU A 25 -32.46 3.38 -8.55
C LEU A 25 -31.80 3.18 -7.17
N LEU A 26 -32.60 3.23 -6.11
CA LEU A 26 -32.09 3.06 -4.74
C LEU A 26 -31.54 1.65 -4.51
N ALA A 27 -32.22 0.61 -5.00
CA ALA A 27 -31.79 -0.78 -4.86
C ALA A 27 -30.51 -1.07 -5.67
N VAL A 28 -30.45 -0.57 -6.93
CA VAL A 28 -29.27 -0.73 -7.79
C VAL A 28 -28.09 0.07 -7.25
N LEU A 29 -28.30 1.32 -6.81
CA LEU A 29 -27.22 2.18 -6.32
C LEU A 29 -26.62 1.63 -5.02
N THR A 30 -27.46 1.19 -4.07
CA THR A 30 -26.96 0.59 -2.81
C THR A 30 -26.16 -0.67 -3.07
N LEU A 31 -26.63 -1.56 -3.95
CA LEU A 31 -25.88 -2.76 -4.31
C LEU A 31 -24.60 -2.42 -5.09
N ALA A 32 -24.68 -1.49 -6.03
CA ALA A 32 -23.53 -1.05 -6.84
C ALA A 32 -22.40 -0.49 -5.99
N LEU A 33 -22.71 0.34 -4.97
CA LEU A 33 -21.69 0.89 -4.05
C LEU A 33 -21.01 -0.23 -3.24
N GLY A 34 -21.76 -1.20 -2.73
CA GLY A 34 -21.19 -2.35 -2.01
C GLY A 34 -20.32 -3.22 -2.91
N VAL A 35 -20.82 -3.57 -4.11
CA VAL A 35 -20.08 -4.37 -5.09
C VAL A 35 -18.83 -3.62 -5.59
N ALA A 36 -18.95 -2.32 -5.91
CA ALA A 36 -17.84 -1.51 -6.36
C ALA A 36 -16.69 -1.51 -5.37
N THR A 37 -16.99 -1.25 -4.11
CA THR A 37 -16.01 -1.18 -3.02
C THR A 37 -15.29 -2.51 -2.84
N THR A 38 -16.04 -3.62 -2.75
CA THR A 38 -15.43 -4.95 -2.58
C THR A 38 -14.68 -5.41 -3.80
N THR A 39 -15.17 -5.11 -5.01
CA THR A 39 -14.51 -5.49 -6.27
C THR A 39 -13.22 -4.72 -6.49
N ALA A 40 -13.18 -3.42 -6.19
CA ALA A 40 -11.97 -2.63 -6.31
C ALA A 40 -10.87 -3.16 -5.38
N VAL A 41 -11.21 -3.44 -4.11
CA VAL A 41 -10.24 -4.02 -3.16
C VAL A 41 -9.85 -5.45 -3.53
N PHE A 42 -10.81 -6.25 -4.02
CA PHE A 42 -10.53 -7.60 -4.51
C PHE A 42 -9.57 -7.57 -5.71
N ALA A 43 -9.71 -6.60 -6.62
CA ALA A 43 -8.79 -6.44 -7.74
C ALA A 43 -7.35 -6.16 -7.28
N LEU A 44 -7.17 -5.31 -6.24
CA LEU A 44 -5.87 -5.07 -5.64
C LEU A 44 -5.33 -6.34 -4.97
N LEU A 45 -6.17 -7.05 -4.24
CA LEU A 45 -5.79 -8.29 -3.54
C LEU A 45 -5.46 -9.43 -4.53
N ASP A 46 -6.23 -9.55 -5.62
CA ASP A 46 -6.00 -10.52 -6.68
C ASP A 46 -4.64 -10.28 -7.36
N GLN A 47 -4.38 -9.05 -7.80
CA GLN A 47 -3.10 -8.67 -8.41
C GLN A 47 -1.91 -8.82 -7.47
N ALA A 48 -2.07 -8.40 -6.21
CA ALA A 48 -1.01 -8.46 -5.23
C ALA A 48 -0.71 -9.89 -4.76
N LEU A 49 -1.72 -10.64 -4.32
CA LEU A 49 -1.53 -11.86 -3.52
C LEU A 49 -2.03 -13.15 -4.18
N LEU A 50 -3.21 -13.09 -4.86
CA LEU A 50 -3.87 -14.31 -5.31
C LEU A 50 -3.41 -14.79 -6.70
N LYS A 51 -3.15 -13.85 -7.62
CA LYS A 51 -2.67 -14.19 -8.97
C LYS A 51 -1.29 -14.86 -8.86
N PRO A 52 -1.10 -16.09 -9.34
CA PRO A 52 0.21 -16.70 -9.35
C PRO A 52 1.18 -15.89 -10.21
N LEU A 53 2.47 -16.01 -9.92
CA LEU A 53 3.50 -15.39 -10.76
C LEU A 53 3.45 -15.99 -12.18
N PRO A 54 3.65 -15.19 -13.25
CA PRO A 54 3.57 -15.66 -14.63
C PRO A 54 4.80 -16.48 -15.05
N PHE A 55 5.52 -17.04 -14.09
CA PHE A 55 6.67 -17.91 -14.33
C PHE A 55 6.22 -19.39 -14.48
N PRO A 56 6.90 -20.20 -15.29
CA PRO A 56 6.64 -21.63 -15.35
C PRO A 56 6.84 -22.30 -13.98
N GLN A 57 5.84 -23.06 -13.51
CA GLN A 57 5.86 -23.77 -12.21
C GLN A 57 6.30 -22.86 -11.05
N PRO A 58 5.55 -21.76 -10.77
CA PRO A 58 5.96 -20.73 -9.82
C PRO A 58 6.09 -21.26 -8.38
N GLU A 59 5.37 -22.33 -8.05
CA GLU A 59 5.42 -23.01 -6.75
C GLU A 59 6.77 -23.63 -6.43
N ARG A 60 7.62 -23.84 -7.45
CA ARG A 60 8.99 -24.37 -7.31
C ARG A 60 10.05 -23.26 -7.26
N LEU A 61 9.66 -22.00 -7.43
CA LEU A 61 10.58 -20.87 -7.35
C LEU A 61 10.67 -20.38 -5.92
N VAL A 62 11.90 -20.30 -5.42
CA VAL A 62 12.20 -19.84 -4.07
C VAL A 62 13.30 -18.79 -4.08
N THR A 63 13.33 -17.95 -3.05
CA THR A 63 14.47 -17.12 -2.70
C THR A 63 15.24 -17.76 -1.57
N LEU A 64 16.56 -17.65 -1.60
CA LEU A 64 17.48 -18.24 -0.60
C LEU A 64 18.29 -17.13 0.03
N GLY A 65 18.40 -17.11 1.36
CA GLY A 65 19.20 -16.11 2.05
C GLY A 65 18.88 -15.97 3.52
N LEU A 66 19.14 -14.79 4.08
CA LEU A 66 18.73 -14.42 5.43
C LEU A 66 17.35 -13.78 5.38
N SER A 67 16.49 -14.14 6.31
CA SER A 67 15.22 -13.48 6.49
C SER A 67 15.45 -12.00 6.84
N SER A 68 14.83 -11.10 6.08
CA SER A 68 14.83 -9.66 6.35
C SER A 68 13.45 -9.26 6.84
N ASP A 69 13.37 -8.24 7.66
CA ASP A 69 12.10 -7.63 8.02
C ASP A 69 11.66 -6.70 6.86
N PRO A 70 10.49 -6.89 6.28
CA PRO A 70 9.27 -7.62 6.67
C PRO A 70 9.03 -8.95 5.90
N GLY A 71 9.90 -9.93 6.01
CA GLY A 71 9.63 -11.28 5.46
C GLY A 71 10.18 -11.55 4.05
N ARG A 72 11.12 -10.72 3.57
CA ARG A 72 11.87 -10.92 2.33
C ARG A 72 13.20 -11.62 2.64
N ASN A 73 13.71 -12.39 1.70
CA ASN A 73 15.08 -12.90 1.78
C ASN A 73 16.06 -11.92 1.14
N VAL A 74 17.20 -11.73 1.80
CA VAL A 74 18.36 -11.01 1.29
C VAL A 74 19.57 -11.93 1.27
N ALA A 75 20.42 -11.74 0.29
CA ALA A 75 21.62 -12.55 0.12
C ALA A 75 22.86 -11.66 -0.04
N ALA A 76 24.02 -12.28 0.18
CA ALA A 76 25.30 -11.67 -0.07
C ALA A 76 26.02 -12.38 -1.23
N PRO A 77 26.94 -11.71 -1.93
CA PRO A 77 27.76 -12.35 -2.95
C PRO A 77 28.46 -13.62 -2.45
N GLY A 78 28.96 -13.61 -1.22
CA GLY A 78 29.63 -14.75 -0.59
C GLY A 78 28.72 -15.96 -0.29
N TYR A 79 27.38 -15.80 -0.31
CA TYR A 79 26.46 -16.95 -0.14
C TYR A 79 26.28 -17.73 -1.45
N TYR A 80 26.36 -17.06 -2.59
CA TYR A 80 26.06 -17.64 -3.89
C TYR A 80 26.91 -18.88 -4.23
N PRO A 81 28.25 -18.88 -4.01
CA PRO A 81 29.10 -20.05 -4.29
C PRO A 81 28.70 -21.33 -3.54
N VAL A 82 28.29 -21.21 -2.27
CA VAL A 82 27.86 -22.35 -1.43
C VAL A 82 26.43 -22.77 -1.73
N LEU A 83 25.52 -21.83 -1.97
CA LEU A 83 24.13 -22.12 -2.32
C LEU A 83 24.01 -22.86 -3.65
N ARG A 84 24.87 -22.57 -4.65
CA ARG A 84 24.89 -23.26 -5.93
C ARG A 84 25.15 -24.76 -5.81
N ARG A 85 25.75 -25.21 -4.72
CA ARG A 85 26.11 -26.66 -4.49
C ARG A 85 24.99 -27.45 -3.82
N MET A 86 23.87 -26.80 -3.50
CA MET A 86 22.74 -27.46 -2.84
C MET A 86 22.09 -28.49 -3.76
N SER A 87 21.90 -29.70 -3.25
CA SER A 87 21.32 -30.82 -4.01
C SER A 87 19.82 -30.67 -4.28
N SER A 88 19.13 -29.86 -3.51
CA SER A 88 17.69 -29.56 -3.65
C SER A 88 17.38 -28.71 -4.89
N LEU A 89 18.38 -28.07 -5.51
CA LEU A 89 18.17 -27.09 -6.57
C LEU A 89 18.31 -27.70 -7.96
N GLN A 90 17.44 -27.27 -8.87
CA GLN A 90 17.53 -27.56 -10.31
C GLN A 90 18.34 -26.47 -11.04
N SER A 91 18.07 -25.20 -10.70
CA SER A 91 18.76 -24.03 -11.23
C SER A 91 18.78 -22.92 -10.16
N ILE A 92 19.72 -21.98 -10.30
CA ILE A 92 19.94 -20.89 -9.38
C ILE A 92 20.49 -19.67 -10.15
N GLY A 93 20.17 -18.48 -9.68
CA GLY A 93 20.73 -17.23 -10.17
C GLY A 93 20.75 -16.17 -9.10
N ILE A 94 21.59 -15.17 -9.28
CA ILE A 94 21.76 -14.04 -8.39
C ILE A 94 21.46 -12.74 -9.12
N ALA A 95 20.79 -11.83 -8.44
CA ALA A 95 20.53 -10.47 -8.92
C ALA A 95 20.66 -9.47 -7.79
N ARG A 96 20.84 -8.19 -8.13
CA ARG A 96 20.73 -7.11 -7.17
C ARG A 96 19.31 -7.03 -6.65
N GLY A 97 19.15 -6.88 -5.35
CA GLY A 97 17.84 -6.90 -4.67
C GLY A 97 17.00 -5.65 -4.90
N PHE A 98 17.59 -4.55 -5.37
CA PHE A 98 16.93 -3.25 -5.61
C PHE A 98 17.56 -2.55 -6.81
N PRO A 99 16.79 -1.68 -7.52
CA PRO A 99 17.31 -0.88 -8.62
C PRO A 99 18.31 0.17 -8.13
N VAL A 100 19.31 0.42 -8.95
CA VAL A 100 20.27 1.52 -8.78
C VAL A 100 20.22 2.44 -9.98
N PRO A 101 20.43 3.77 -9.80
CA PRO A 101 20.47 4.69 -10.93
C PRO A 101 21.66 4.37 -11.83
N ALA A 102 21.42 4.36 -13.14
CA ALA A 102 22.43 4.23 -14.17
C ALA A 102 22.29 5.36 -15.19
N ASN A 103 23.43 5.88 -15.64
CA ASN A 103 23.46 6.91 -16.66
C ASN A 103 23.44 6.26 -18.05
N VAL A 104 22.43 6.62 -18.86
CA VAL A 104 22.29 6.18 -20.26
C VAL A 104 22.38 7.38 -21.18
N ALA A 105 23.29 7.32 -22.15
CA ALA A 105 23.44 8.40 -23.11
C ALA A 105 22.91 8.03 -24.50
N ARG A 106 22.22 8.99 -25.13
CA ARG A 106 21.75 8.95 -26.52
C ARG A 106 22.28 10.18 -27.25
N GLY A 107 23.39 10.02 -27.95
CA GLY A 107 24.08 11.19 -28.57
C GLY A 107 24.58 12.17 -27.51
N ALA A 108 24.14 13.43 -27.60
CA ALA A 108 24.50 14.48 -26.63
C ALA A 108 23.62 14.47 -25.36
N ALA A 109 22.45 13.83 -25.39
CA ALA A 109 21.54 13.77 -24.25
C ALA A 109 21.86 12.54 -23.38
N SER A 110 21.80 12.74 -22.05
CA SER A 110 21.89 11.65 -21.07
C SER A 110 20.69 11.63 -20.14
N GLU A 111 20.27 10.43 -19.76
CA GLU A 111 19.13 10.17 -18.87
C GLU A 111 19.58 9.23 -17.76
N VAL A 112 19.06 9.44 -16.53
CA VAL A 112 19.21 8.50 -15.44
C VAL A 112 18.05 7.50 -15.49
N VAL A 113 18.38 6.21 -15.53
CA VAL A 113 17.43 5.10 -15.59
C VAL A 113 17.64 4.16 -14.40
N ALA A 114 16.59 3.48 -13.99
CA ALA A 114 16.66 2.47 -12.95
C ALA A 114 17.24 1.18 -13.52
N SER A 115 18.33 0.64 -12.94
CA SER A 115 18.95 -0.59 -13.40
C SER A 115 19.16 -1.59 -12.27
N ILE A 116 18.94 -2.87 -12.55
CA ILE A 116 19.42 -3.99 -11.72
C ILE A 116 20.58 -4.69 -12.42
N SER A 117 21.32 -5.50 -11.68
CA SER A 117 22.32 -6.42 -12.26
C SER A 117 21.90 -7.84 -11.95
N ALA A 118 22.05 -8.76 -12.91
CA ALA A 118 21.71 -10.16 -12.75
C ALA A 118 22.66 -11.05 -13.56
N ASP A 119 22.92 -12.27 -13.07
CA ASP A 119 23.65 -13.27 -13.84
C ASP A 119 22.77 -13.99 -14.86
N ALA A 120 23.37 -14.76 -15.78
CA ALA A 120 22.62 -15.54 -16.77
C ALA A 120 21.69 -16.58 -16.10
N GLY A 121 22.05 -17.05 -14.90
CA GLY A 121 21.28 -18.00 -14.10
C GLY A 121 19.95 -17.46 -13.64
N PHE A 122 19.87 -16.16 -13.34
CA PHE A 122 18.68 -15.51 -12.83
C PHE A 122 17.46 -15.63 -13.76
N LEU A 123 17.57 -15.12 -15.00
CA LEU A 123 16.48 -15.19 -15.97
C LEU A 123 16.21 -16.62 -16.44
N ARG A 124 17.26 -17.47 -16.53
CA ARG A 124 17.12 -18.90 -16.83
C ARG A 124 16.30 -19.61 -15.74
N THR A 125 16.51 -19.28 -14.49
CA THR A 125 15.79 -19.87 -13.35
C THR A 125 14.33 -19.42 -13.32
N LEU A 126 14.04 -18.16 -13.64
CA LEU A 126 12.68 -17.65 -13.78
C LEU A 126 11.94 -18.30 -14.96
N GLY A 127 12.63 -18.54 -16.09
CA GLY A 127 12.11 -19.33 -17.21
C GLY A 127 11.12 -18.61 -18.12
N LEU A 128 11.03 -17.27 -18.07
CA LEU A 128 10.20 -16.50 -19.00
C LEU A 128 10.90 -16.37 -20.37
N PRO A 129 10.14 -16.50 -21.47
CA PRO A 129 10.65 -16.19 -22.80
C PRO A 129 10.91 -14.68 -22.94
N MET A 130 11.94 -14.32 -23.69
CA MET A 130 12.21 -12.93 -24.03
C MET A 130 11.19 -12.43 -25.07
N ALA A 131 10.81 -11.15 -24.99
CA ALA A 131 9.96 -10.52 -26.02
C ALA A 131 10.73 -10.38 -27.35
N ALA A 132 12.05 -10.07 -27.26
CA ALA A 132 12.95 -10.02 -28.39
C ALA A 132 14.38 -10.36 -27.93
N GLY A 133 15.19 -10.92 -28.80
CA GLY A 133 16.57 -11.25 -28.51
C GLY A 133 16.72 -12.48 -27.61
N ARG A 134 17.73 -12.45 -26.72
CA ARG A 134 18.13 -13.58 -25.86
C ARG A 134 18.47 -13.16 -24.45
N ASN A 135 18.57 -14.11 -23.56
CA ASN A 135 19.17 -13.94 -22.23
C ASN A 135 20.70 -13.77 -22.32
N PHE A 136 21.31 -13.36 -21.23
CA PHE A 136 22.76 -13.40 -21.06
C PHE A 136 23.28 -14.83 -21.25
N ASN A 137 24.44 -14.93 -21.85
CA ASN A 137 25.16 -16.20 -21.96
C ASN A 137 26.15 -16.36 -20.79
N ASP A 138 26.74 -17.53 -20.68
CA ASP A 138 27.67 -17.85 -19.59
C ASP A 138 28.99 -17.08 -19.71
N GLU A 139 29.42 -16.64 -20.91
CA GLU A 139 30.61 -15.83 -21.15
C GLU A 139 30.37 -14.38 -20.60
N GLU A 140 29.19 -13.79 -20.88
CA GLU A 140 28.80 -12.47 -20.37
C GLU A 140 28.71 -12.44 -18.84
N SER A 141 28.48 -13.60 -18.20
CA SER A 141 28.39 -13.73 -16.74
C SER A 141 29.71 -14.09 -16.05
N ARG A 142 30.80 -14.29 -16.79
CA ARG A 142 32.14 -14.52 -16.21
C ARG A 142 32.82 -13.21 -15.85
N PRO A 143 33.60 -13.15 -14.79
CA PRO A 143 34.44 -12.00 -14.50
C PRO A 143 35.31 -11.58 -15.69
N GLY A 144 35.24 -10.30 -16.10
CA GLY A 144 35.94 -9.81 -17.28
C GLY A 144 35.29 -10.11 -18.63
N GLY A 145 34.15 -10.77 -18.68
CA GLY A 145 33.37 -11.02 -19.90
C GLY A 145 32.79 -9.76 -20.52
N PRO A 146 32.23 -9.84 -21.75
CA PRO A 146 31.65 -8.69 -22.44
C PRO A 146 30.45 -8.13 -21.67
N GLN A 147 30.32 -6.80 -21.70
CA GLN A 147 29.20 -6.10 -21.04
C GLN A 147 27.98 -6.13 -21.94
N ALA A 148 26.82 -6.53 -21.38
CA ALA A 148 25.56 -6.65 -22.06
C ALA A 148 24.41 -6.09 -21.22
N VAL A 149 23.32 -5.68 -21.89
CA VAL A 149 22.10 -5.23 -21.22
C VAL A 149 20.86 -5.87 -21.84
N ILE A 150 19.87 -6.09 -21.00
CA ILE A 150 18.52 -6.48 -21.38
C ILE A 150 17.59 -5.34 -20.97
N LEU A 151 16.73 -4.90 -21.88
CA LEU A 151 15.80 -3.81 -21.66
C LEU A 151 14.51 -4.32 -21.03
N SER A 152 13.91 -3.54 -20.14
CA SER A 152 12.52 -3.76 -19.79
C SER A 152 11.62 -3.40 -20.98
N HIS A 153 10.46 -4.05 -21.07
CA HIS A 153 9.51 -3.76 -22.16
C HIS A 153 9.09 -2.29 -22.17
N ARG A 154 8.87 -1.70 -20.99
CA ARG A 154 8.50 -0.29 -20.84
C ARG A 154 9.59 0.66 -21.34
N PHE A 155 10.85 0.40 -21.00
CA PHE A 155 11.98 1.20 -21.48
C PHE A 155 12.19 1.04 -22.98
N TRP A 156 12.06 -0.18 -23.53
CA TRP A 156 12.12 -0.42 -24.95
C TRP A 156 11.05 0.35 -25.74
N GLN A 157 9.80 0.36 -25.25
CA GLN A 157 8.73 1.15 -25.88
C GLN A 157 9.00 2.68 -25.79
N ARG A 158 9.43 3.17 -24.61
CA ARG A 158 9.66 4.60 -24.37
C ARG A 158 10.88 5.14 -25.13
N TYR A 159 11.97 4.36 -25.18
CA TYR A 159 13.27 4.84 -25.66
C TYR A 159 13.55 4.44 -27.10
N PHE A 160 12.99 3.35 -27.58
CA PHE A 160 13.20 2.79 -28.93
C PHE A 160 11.90 2.66 -29.72
N ASP A 161 10.78 3.22 -29.24
CA ASP A 161 9.46 3.14 -29.89
C ASP A 161 9.00 1.71 -30.23
N GLY A 162 9.49 0.71 -29.47
CA GLY A 162 9.21 -0.69 -29.71
C GLY A 162 9.90 -1.30 -30.95
N ASP A 163 10.94 -0.66 -31.48
CA ASP A 163 11.68 -1.12 -32.64
C ASP A 163 12.44 -2.44 -32.35
N PRO A 164 12.13 -3.58 -32.95
CA PRO A 164 12.84 -4.84 -32.75
C PRO A 164 14.34 -4.79 -33.10
N SER A 165 14.73 -3.86 -33.99
CA SER A 165 16.13 -3.65 -34.36
C SER A 165 16.99 -3.04 -33.27
N ALA A 166 16.39 -2.65 -32.12
CA ALA A 166 17.12 -2.24 -30.91
C ALA A 166 18.03 -3.35 -30.41
N VAL A 167 17.63 -4.62 -30.53
CA VAL A 167 18.48 -5.78 -30.20
C VAL A 167 19.68 -5.84 -31.14
N GLY A 168 20.85 -5.97 -30.54
CA GLY A 168 22.14 -5.94 -31.30
C GLY A 168 22.78 -4.56 -31.38
N ARG A 169 22.02 -3.45 -31.15
CA ARG A 169 22.61 -2.10 -31.08
C ARG A 169 23.42 -1.90 -29.79
N THR A 170 24.30 -0.93 -29.85
CA THR A 170 25.10 -0.50 -28.70
C THR A 170 24.42 0.69 -28.00
N LEU A 171 24.28 0.57 -26.68
CA LEU A 171 23.79 1.62 -25.79
C LEU A 171 24.98 2.12 -24.94
N GLN A 172 25.11 3.43 -24.75
CA GLN A 172 26.09 3.96 -23.82
C GLN A 172 25.51 3.91 -22.40
N VAL A 173 26.06 3.05 -21.55
CA VAL A 173 25.65 2.90 -20.14
C VAL A 173 26.86 3.22 -19.27
N GLU A 174 26.73 4.21 -18.40
CA GLU A 174 27.81 4.66 -17.50
C GLU A 174 29.09 5.07 -18.25
N GLY A 175 28.98 5.57 -19.49
CA GLY A 175 30.11 5.93 -20.34
C GLY A 175 30.75 4.79 -21.12
N LYS A 176 30.27 3.54 -20.95
CA LYS A 176 30.72 2.37 -21.72
C LYS A 176 29.74 1.97 -22.80
N PRO A 177 30.22 1.57 -23.97
CA PRO A 177 29.38 0.94 -24.98
C PRO A 177 29.00 -0.48 -24.53
N VAL A 178 27.70 -0.74 -24.41
CA VAL A 178 27.14 -2.01 -23.95
C VAL A 178 26.17 -2.53 -25.00
N GLN A 179 26.23 -3.82 -25.35
CA GLN A 179 25.34 -4.40 -26.35
C GLN A 179 23.96 -4.71 -25.75
N ILE A 180 22.89 -4.31 -26.43
CA ILE A 180 21.53 -4.74 -26.13
C ILE A 180 21.36 -6.16 -26.66
N VAL A 181 21.16 -7.14 -25.76
CA VAL A 181 21.05 -8.58 -26.17
C VAL A 181 19.63 -9.09 -26.11
N GLY A 182 18.72 -8.40 -25.42
CA GLY A 182 17.32 -8.81 -25.32
C GLY A 182 16.40 -7.76 -24.74
N VAL A 183 15.10 -8.08 -24.80
CA VAL A 183 13.99 -7.31 -24.23
C VAL A 183 13.13 -8.23 -23.41
N LEU A 184 12.80 -7.83 -22.19
CA LEU A 184 11.90 -8.58 -21.31
C LEU A 184 10.46 -8.57 -21.84
N PRO A 185 9.63 -9.58 -21.51
CA PRO A 185 8.20 -9.54 -21.79
C PRO A 185 7.51 -8.40 -21.06
N ALA A 186 6.34 -7.97 -21.59
CA ALA A 186 5.54 -6.87 -21.00
C ALA A 186 5.15 -7.16 -19.56
N GLU A 187 4.80 -8.40 -19.26
CA GLU A 187 4.46 -8.88 -17.92
C GLU A 187 5.69 -9.50 -17.23
N PHE A 188 6.63 -8.67 -16.78
CA PHE A 188 7.73 -9.11 -15.93
C PHE A 188 7.52 -8.57 -14.51
N PRO A 189 6.97 -9.38 -13.59
CA PRO A 189 6.64 -8.93 -12.23
C PRO A 189 7.91 -8.84 -11.39
N TRP A 190 8.24 -7.64 -10.96
CA TRP A 190 9.33 -7.42 -10.03
C TRP A 190 8.89 -6.41 -8.95
N ALA A 191 9.46 -6.53 -7.74
CA ALA A 191 9.04 -5.72 -6.60
C ALA A 191 9.16 -4.22 -6.86
N GLU A 192 10.24 -3.80 -7.50
CA GLU A 192 10.49 -2.41 -7.86
C GLU A 192 10.70 -2.30 -9.37
N PRO A 193 10.06 -1.32 -10.04
CA PRO A 193 10.22 -1.16 -11.48
C PRO A 193 11.65 -0.74 -11.83
N PHE A 194 12.16 -1.30 -12.91
CA PHE A 194 13.47 -0.97 -13.49
C PHE A 194 13.37 -0.82 -15.01
N ASP A 195 14.37 -0.17 -15.60
CA ASP A 195 14.45 0.08 -17.04
C ASP A 195 15.39 -0.89 -17.74
N LEU A 196 16.48 -1.30 -17.11
CA LEU A 196 17.41 -2.28 -17.67
C LEU A 196 17.93 -3.29 -16.63
N ILE A 197 18.31 -4.48 -17.17
CA ILE A 197 19.14 -5.44 -16.46
C ILE A 197 20.54 -5.40 -17.08
N ARG A 198 21.56 -5.16 -16.25
CA ARG A 198 22.96 -5.29 -16.66
C ARG A 198 23.47 -6.68 -16.29
N ASN A 199 24.35 -7.25 -17.09
CA ASN A 199 24.94 -8.53 -16.73
C ASN A 199 25.79 -8.40 -15.46
N MET A 200 25.46 -9.23 -14.48
CA MET A 200 26.27 -9.42 -13.28
C MET A 200 27.33 -10.50 -13.56
N GLN A 201 28.54 -10.22 -13.13
CA GLN A 201 29.68 -11.15 -13.23
C GLN A 201 30.08 -11.59 -11.82
N PRO A 202 29.35 -12.55 -11.20
CA PRO A 202 29.57 -12.91 -9.81
C PRO A 202 30.94 -13.58 -9.65
N ASP A 203 31.74 -13.06 -8.73
CA ASP A 203 32.95 -13.72 -8.29
C ASP A 203 32.61 -14.90 -7.40
N LEU A 204 32.97 -16.12 -7.83
CA LEU A 204 32.73 -17.34 -7.07
C LEU A 204 33.69 -17.53 -5.88
N ALA A 205 34.72 -16.68 -5.77
CA ALA A 205 35.62 -16.60 -4.64
C ALA A 205 35.23 -15.47 -3.66
N ALA A 206 34.12 -14.77 -3.92
CA ALA A 206 33.68 -13.66 -3.09
C ALA A 206 33.46 -14.09 -1.64
N THR A 207 34.04 -13.34 -0.72
CA THR A 207 33.86 -13.48 0.74
C THR A 207 32.96 -12.40 1.34
N ASN A 208 32.51 -11.44 0.52
CA ASN A 208 31.66 -10.33 0.94
C ASN A 208 30.28 -10.83 1.45
N LEU A 209 29.95 -10.47 2.67
CA LEU A 209 28.71 -10.85 3.36
C LEU A 209 27.65 -9.71 3.39
N SER A 210 27.88 -8.60 2.67
CA SER A 210 26.90 -7.50 2.55
C SER A 210 25.64 -7.95 1.81
N THR A 211 24.51 -7.88 2.43
CA THR A 211 23.22 -8.45 1.96
C THR A 211 22.45 -7.48 1.05
N ASN A 212 22.96 -7.25 -0.16
CA ASN A 212 22.38 -6.36 -1.18
C ASN A 212 21.78 -7.10 -2.36
N GLU A 213 21.90 -8.41 -2.42
CA GLU A 213 21.48 -9.28 -3.51
C GLU A 213 20.26 -10.11 -3.10
N ILE A 214 19.62 -10.67 -4.13
CA ILE A 214 18.61 -11.71 -4.04
C ILE A 214 19.10 -12.94 -4.81
N VAL A 215 19.00 -14.08 -4.19
CA VAL A 215 19.28 -15.37 -4.85
C VAL A 215 17.97 -16.07 -5.11
N VAL A 216 17.67 -16.30 -6.40
CA VAL A 216 16.48 -17.02 -6.86
C VAL A 216 16.88 -18.42 -7.29
N ALA A 217 16.12 -19.41 -6.87
CA ALA A 217 16.38 -20.81 -7.23
C ALA A 217 15.09 -21.54 -7.61
N ARG A 218 15.22 -22.55 -8.46
CA ARG A 218 14.16 -23.48 -8.80
C ARG A 218 14.43 -24.81 -8.11
N LEU A 219 13.49 -25.30 -7.33
CA LEU A 219 13.57 -26.59 -6.65
C LEU A 219 13.43 -27.73 -7.63
N ARG A 220 14.12 -28.84 -7.36
CA ARG A 220 13.91 -30.11 -8.11
C ARG A 220 12.49 -30.64 -7.87
N PRO A 221 11.91 -31.39 -8.79
CA PRO A 221 10.62 -32.02 -8.61
C PRO A 221 10.58 -32.85 -7.31
N GLY A 222 9.51 -32.69 -6.54
CA GLY A 222 9.30 -33.42 -5.29
C GLY A 222 10.00 -32.85 -4.04
N ILE A 223 10.83 -31.81 -4.18
CA ILE A 223 11.45 -31.15 -3.03
C ILE A 223 10.49 -30.08 -2.48
N SER A 224 10.20 -30.13 -1.19
CA SER A 224 9.38 -29.10 -0.51
C SER A 224 10.19 -27.86 -0.15
N VAL A 225 9.51 -26.71 -0.05
CA VAL A 225 10.13 -25.45 0.42
C VAL A 225 10.74 -25.63 1.81
N ALA A 226 10.08 -26.39 2.71
CA ALA A 226 10.59 -26.67 4.05
C ALA A 226 11.91 -27.43 4.03
N ALA A 227 12.06 -28.43 3.14
CA ALA A 227 13.31 -29.18 2.98
C ALA A 227 14.44 -28.28 2.43
N ALA A 228 14.12 -27.45 1.44
CA ALA A 228 15.06 -26.48 0.89
C ALA A 228 15.47 -25.43 1.95
N SER A 229 14.54 -24.98 2.77
CA SER A 229 14.80 -24.04 3.88
C SER A 229 15.75 -24.65 4.92
N ALA A 230 15.53 -25.89 5.33
CA ALA A 230 16.42 -26.60 6.24
C ALA A 230 17.84 -26.75 5.67
N GLN A 231 17.94 -27.10 4.37
CA GLN A 231 19.24 -27.19 3.69
C GLN A 231 19.93 -25.81 3.59
N THR A 232 19.19 -24.75 3.25
CA THR A 232 19.70 -23.37 3.22
C THR A 232 20.23 -22.95 4.58
N ALA A 233 19.47 -23.22 5.66
CA ALA A 233 19.88 -22.91 7.02
C ALA A 233 21.20 -23.63 7.38
N THR A 234 21.30 -24.93 7.13
CA THR A 234 22.52 -25.70 7.42
C THR A 234 23.71 -25.20 6.62
N THR A 235 23.50 -24.91 5.30
CA THR A 235 24.57 -24.47 4.40
C THR A 235 25.13 -23.10 4.80
N LEU A 236 24.24 -22.12 5.02
CA LEU A 236 24.66 -20.77 5.40
C LEU A 236 25.20 -20.70 6.84
N GLN A 237 24.65 -21.45 7.78
CA GLN A 237 25.22 -21.53 9.13
C GLN A 237 26.63 -22.12 9.12
N ALA A 238 26.91 -23.12 8.28
CA ALA A 238 28.25 -23.67 8.14
C ALA A 238 29.25 -22.64 7.57
N LEU A 239 28.82 -21.88 6.53
CA LEU A 239 29.63 -20.79 5.96
C LEU A 239 29.93 -19.72 7.02
N LEU A 240 28.90 -19.26 7.71
CA LEU A 240 28.98 -18.14 8.66
C LEU A 240 29.80 -18.52 9.89
N ARG A 241 29.73 -19.76 10.40
CA ARG A 241 30.57 -20.24 11.52
C ARG A 241 32.07 -20.17 11.21
N ASN A 242 32.45 -20.35 9.95
CA ASN A 242 33.85 -20.34 9.51
C ASN A 242 34.32 -18.94 9.06
N SER A 243 33.45 -17.92 9.16
CA SER A 243 33.82 -16.56 8.79
C SER A 243 34.51 -15.85 9.94
N PRO A 244 35.68 -15.23 9.74
CA PRO A 244 36.42 -14.52 10.78
C PRO A 244 35.70 -13.25 11.31
N HIS A 245 34.68 -12.79 10.57
CA HIS A 245 33.93 -11.56 10.91
C HIS A 245 32.68 -11.79 11.78
N MET A 246 32.45 -13.01 12.26
CA MET A 246 31.25 -13.37 13.03
C MET A 246 31.49 -13.25 14.52
N ASP A 247 31.18 -12.08 15.06
CA ASP A 247 31.16 -11.80 16.51
C ASP A 247 29.79 -12.15 17.15
N ALA A 248 29.69 -11.96 18.47
CA ALA A 248 28.48 -12.26 19.24
C ALA A 248 27.27 -11.43 18.77
N SER A 249 27.49 -10.21 18.24
CA SER A 249 26.42 -9.33 17.76
C SER A 249 25.83 -9.84 16.44
N TRP A 250 26.66 -10.36 15.56
CA TRP A 250 26.24 -11.05 14.33
C TRP A 250 25.40 -12.29 14.62
N TRP A 251 25.82 -13.12 15.59
CA TRP A 251 25.06 -14.29 16.01
C TRP A 251 23.69 -13.90 16.58
N ALA A 252 23.62 -12.84 17.38
CA ALA A 252 22.33 -12.31 17.86
C ALA A 252 21.47 -11.78 16.70
N SER A 253 22.07 -11.18 15.67
CA SER A 253 21.37 -10.76 14.45
C SER A 253 20.83 -11.95 13.64
N LEU A 254 21.60 -13.02 13.50
CA LEU A 254 21.18 -14.25 12.82
C LEU A 254 20.00 -14.95 13.51
N GLN A 255 19.91 -14.86 14.83
CA GLN A 255 18.72 -15.39 15.55
C GLN A 255 17.44 -14.62 15.17
N ARG A 256 17.56 -13.33 14.90
CA ARG A 256 16.45 -12.48 14.41
C ARG A 256 16.20 -12.64 12.91
N ARG A 257 17.24 -12.97 12.15
CA ARG A 257 17.22 -13.11 10.68
C ARG A 257 17.70 -14.50 10.26
N PRO A 258 16.95 -15.56 10.56
CA PRO A 258 17.42 -16.91 10.30
C PRO A 258 17.59 -17.16 8.78
N PRO A 259 18.63 -17.91 8.40
CA PRO A 259 18.76 -18.37 7.01
C PRO A 259 17.60 -19.29 6.65
N ASN A 260 16.97 -19.06 5.50
CA ASN A 260 15.85 -19.88 5.05
C ASN A 260 15.68 -19.84 3.51
N ALA A 261 14.71 -20.62 3.04
CA ALA A 261 14.13 -20.52 1.71
C ALA A 261 12.67 -20.08 1.83
N LEU A 262 12.26 -19.08 1.05
CA LEU A 262 10.88 -18.60 0.95
C LEU A 262 10.37 -18.76 -0.48
N PRO A 263 9.07 -19.03 -0.69
CA PRO A 263 8.48 -18.94 -2.03
C PRO A 263 8.79 -17.57 -2.66
N LEU A 264 9.15 -17.56 -3.94
CA LEU A 264 9.47 -16.31 -4.64
C LEU A 264 8.30 -15.31 -4.54
N GLN A 265 7.07 -15.80 -4.63
CA GLN A 265 5.87 -14.99 -4.50
C GLN A 265 5.86 -14.21 -3.18
N ASP A 266 6.15 -14.84 -2.06
CA ASP A 266 6.15 -14.24 -0.73
C ASP A 266 7.31 -13.23 -0.56
N SER A 267 8.45 -13.48 -1.21
CA SER A 267 9.63 -12.60 -1.17
C SER A 267 9.53 -11.33 -2.01
N LEU A 268 8.63 -11.31 -2.99
CA LEU A 268 8.40 -10.12 -3.81
C LEU A 268 7.48 -9.09 -3.14
N TYR A 269 6.87 -9.44 -2.00
CA TYR A 269 5.99 -8.56 -1.24
C TYR A 269 6.55 -8.23 0.12
N ASP A 270 6.13 -7.07 0.60
CA ASP A 270 6.16 -6.79 2.02
C ASP A 270 4.99 -7.53 2.71
N ALA A 271 5.32 -8.35 3.72
CA ALA A 271 4.32 -9.08 4.51
C ALA A 271 3.28 -8.14 5.16
N ASN A 272 3.66 -6.91 5.48
CA ASN A 272 2.76 -5.90 6.03
C ASN A 272 1.72 -5.44 5.00
N SER A 273 2.11 -5.31 3.73
CA SER A 273 1.21 -4.93 2.63
C SER A 273 0.10 -5.96 2.42
N GLY A 274 0.43 -7.25 2.52
CA GLY A 274 -0.55 -8.34 2.44
C GLY A 274 -1.60 -8.25 3.55
N ASN A 275 -1.19 -8.05 4.80
CA ASN A 275 -2.09 -7.89 5.94
C ASN A 275 -2.99 -6.65 5.79
N THR A 276 -2.45 -5.56 5.26
CA THR A 276 -3.18 -4.30 5.00
C THR A 276 -4.28 -4.50 3.94
N LEU A 277 -3.98 -5.21 2.85
CA LEU A 277 -4.96 -5.52 1.80
C LEU A 277 -6.11 -6.41 2.32
N TRP A 278 -5.81 -7.41 3.16
CA TRP A 278 -6.85 -8.22 3.82
C TRP A 278 -7.72 -7.39 4.77
N LEU A 279 -7.15 -6.44 5.51
CA LEU A 279 -7.90 -5.51 6.35
C LEU A 279 -8.86 -4.65 5.51
N PHE A 280 -8.39 -4.12 4.38
CA PHE A 280 -9.25 -3.36 3.46
C PHE A 280 -10.35 -4.22 2.84
N PHE A 281 -10.05 -5.47 2.51
CA PHE A 281 -11.05 -6.39 2.00
C PHE A 281 -12.14 -6.69 3.04
N ALA A 282 -11.76 -6.90 4.30
CA ALA A 282 -12.71 -7.06 5.40
C ALA A 282 -13.57 -5.80 5.61
N ALA A 283 -12.98 -4.61 5.55
CA ALA A 283 -13.72 -3.34 5.64
C ALA A 283 -14.68 -3.15 4.45
N ALA A 284 -14.24 -3.46 3.24
CA ALA A 284 -15.09 -3.44 2.04
C ALA A 284 -16.23 -4.47 2.12
N ALA A 285 -15.96 -5.66 2.65
CA ALA A 285 -16.99 -6.68 2.90
C ALA A 285 -18.05 -6.20 3.92
N CYS A 286 -17.65 -5.41 4.92
CA CYS A 286 -18.58 -4.75 5.83
C CYS A 286 -19.50 -3.76 5.08
N VAL A 287 -18.98 -2.98 4.13
CA VAL A 287 -19.80 -2.08 3.29
C VAL A 287 -20.78 -2.88 2.43
N LEU A 288 -20.34 -3.99 1.82
CA LEU A 288 -21.23 -4.88 1.06
C LEU A 288 -22.31 -5.51 1.96
N LEU A 289 -21.97 -5.87 3.20
CA LEU A 289 -22.93 -6.41 4.17
C LEU A 289 -24.00 -5.35 4.52
N ILE A 290 -23.62 -4.09 4.71
CA ILE A 290 -24.58 -2.99 4.90
C ILE A 290 -25.48 -2.84 3.66
N ALA A 291 -24.90 -2.92 2.46
CA ALA A 291 -25.67 -2.87 1.20
C ALA A 291 -26.63 -4.05 1.08
N ALA A 292 -26.20 -5.26 1.47
CA ALA A 292 -27.04 -6.47 1.52
C ALA A 292 -28.23 -6.32 2.49
N ILE A 293 -27.97 -5.75 3.67
CA ILE A 293 -29.01 -5.45 4.67
C ILE A 293 -30.01 -4.44 4.13
N ASN A 294 -29.53 -3.38 3.46
CA ASN A 294 -30.40 -2.36 2.83
C ASN A 294 -31.27 -2.96 1.73
N LEU A 295 -30.65 -3.75 0.84
CA LEU A 295 -31.39 -4.43 -0.23
C LEU A 295 -32.44 -5.39 0.33
N THR A 296 -32.08 -6.16 1.37
CA THR A 296 -33.00 -7.06 2.08
C THR A 296 -34.19 -6.28 2.66
N SER A 297 -33.93 -5.15 3.31
CA SER A 297 -34.96 -4.27 3.85
C SER A 297 -35.90 -3.77 2.75
N LEU A 298 -35.34 -3.28 1.63
CA LEU A 298 -36.11 -2.80 0.47
C LEU A 298 -36.96 -3.91 -0.17
N MET A 299 -36.40 -5.10 -0.36
CA MET A 299 -37.13 -6.24 -0.93
C MET A 299 -38.22 -6.76 0.01
N LEU A 300 -37.97 -6.79 1.32
CA LEU A 300 -38.97 -7.16 2.31
C LEU A 300 -40.18 -6.22 2.28
N LEU A 301 -39.94 -4.91 2.15
CA LEU A 301 -40.96 -3.88 2.00
C LEU A 301 -41.87 -4.12 0.77
N ARG A 302 -41.21 -4.48 -0.33
CA ARG A 302 -41.92 -4.73 -1.58
C ARG A 302 -42.72 -6.02 -1.49
N ALA A 303 -42.20 -7.05 -0.82
CA ALA A 303 -42.95 -8.28 -0.55
C ALA A 303 -44.23 -8.05 0.29
N LEU A 304 -44.12 -7.12 1.27
CA LEU A 304 -45.29 -6.70 2.08
C LEU A 304 -46.37 -6.00 1.23
N GLY A 305 -45.96 -5.13 0.31
CA GLY A 305 -46.91 -4.45 -0.59
C GLY A 305 -47.58 -5.36 -1.63
N ARG A 306 -47.13 -6.61 -1.76
CA ARG A 306 -47.73 -7.64 -2.67
C ARG A 306 -48.41 -8.78 -1.94
N SER A 307 -48.56 -8.70 -0.62
CA SER A 307 -49.12 -9.80 0.19
C SER A 307 -50.52 -10.18 -0.25
N HIS A 308 -51.37 -9.19 -0.57
CA HIS A 308 -52.76 -9.43 -1.04
C HIS A 308 -52.79 -10.19 -2.39
N ASP A 309 -52.01 -9.73 -3.39
CA ASP A 309 -51.93 -10.43 -4.70
C ASP A 309 -51.39 -11.85 -4.54
N SER A 310 -50.45 -12.06 -3.64
CA SER A 310 -49.87 -13.37 -3.34
C SER A 310 -50.88 -14.28 -2.63
N ALA A 311 -51.72 -13.74 -1.73
CA ALA A 311 -52.77 -14.48 -1.04
C ALA A 311 -53.89 -14.92 -2.00
N VAL A 312 -54.31 -14.03 -2.92
CA VAL A 312 -55.28 -14.36 -3.96
C VAL A 312 -54.77 -15.47 -4.88
N ARG A 313 -53.55 -15.37 -5.35
CA ARG A 313 -52.93 -16.43 -6.19
C ARG A 313 -52.75 -17.75 -5.45
N ALA A 314 -52.42 -17.71 -4.17
CA ALA A 314 -52.35 -18.92 -3.33
C ALA A 314 -53.70 -19.57 -3.14
N ALA A 315 -54.80 -18.79 -2.91
CA ALA A 315 -56.16 -19.28 -2.81
C ALA A 315 -56.66 -19.93 -4.13
N LEU A 316 -56.14 -19.47 -5.28
CA LEU A 316 -56.39 -20.04 -6.61
C LEU A 316 -55.49 -21.27 -6.91
N GLY A 317 -54.75 -21.81 -5.91
CA GLY A 317 -53.93 -23.01 -6.05
C GLY A 317 -52.55 -22.86 -6.65
N ALA A 318 -52.00 -21.63 -6.70
CA ALA A 318 -50.62 -21.41 -7.19
C ALA A 318 -49.59 -22.10 -6.29
N SER A 319 -48.70 -22.91 -6.90
CA SER A 319 -47.64 -23.57 -6.17
C SER A 319 -46.66 -22.52 -5.58
N TRP A 320 -46.00 -22.89 -4.47
CA TRP A 320 -45.03 -22.01 -3.81
C TRP A 320 -43.90 -21.50 -4.76
N LEU A 321 -43.43 -22.34 -5.69
CA LEU A 321 -42.47 -21.96 -6.70
C LEU A 321 -42.98 -20.81 -7.59
N ARG A 322 -44.24 -20.85 -8.01
CA ARG A 322 -44.88 -19.80 -8.82
C ARG A 322 -45.06 -18.48 -8.05
N LEU A 323 -45.30 -18.57 -6.74
CA LEU A 323 -45.39 -17.40 -5.87
C LEU A 323 -44.03 -16.71 -5.63
N SER A 324 -42.93 -17.48 -5.64
CA SER A 324 -41.60 -16.96 -5.42
C SER A 324 -40.92 -16.42 -6.68
N LEU A 325 -41.29 -16.84 -7.87
CA LEU A 325 -40.69 -16.47 -9.16
C LEU A 325 -40.56 -14.93 -9.38
N PRO A 326 -41.57 -14.12 -9.11
CA PRO A 326 -41.47 -12.66 -9.32
C PRO A 326 -40.40 -12.02 -8.42
N ALA A 327 -40.27 -12.49 -7.18
CA ALA A 327 -39.24 -11.95 -6.25
C ALA A 327 -37.83 -12.39 -6.65
N LEU A 328 -37.66 -13.64 -7.11
CA LEU A 328 -36.39 -14.13 -7.64
C LEU A 328 -35.98 -13.40 -8.94
N ALA A 329 -36.93 -13.18 -9.86
CA ALA A 329 -36.72 -12.44 -11.09
C ALA A 329 -36.29 -10.99 -10.81
N GLU A 330 -36.92 -10.33 -9.83
CA GLU A 330 -36.45 -9.00 -9.37
C GLU A 330 -35.04 -9.04 -8.76
N GLY A 331 -34.76 -10.07 -7.94
CA GLY A 331 -33.41 -10.28 -7.39
C GLY A 331 -32.34 -10.42 -8.49
N VAL A 332 -32.62 -11.24 -9.51
CA VAL A 332 -31.70 -11.42 -10.65
C VAL A 332 -31.48 -10.09 -11.41
N LEU A 333 -32.58 -9.35 -11.70
CA LEU A 333 -32.47 -8.07 -12.41
C LEU A 333 -31.70 -7.01 -11.61
N ILE A 334 -31.99 -6.86 -10.33
CA ILE A 334 -31.28 -5.92 -9.44
C ILE A 334 -29.82 -6.36 -9.26
N GLY A 335 -29.58 -7.67 -9.12
CA GLY A 335 -28.25 -8.24 -9.04
C GLY A 335 -27.40 -7.96 -10.27
N ALA A 336 -27.97 -8.18 -11.47
CA ALA A 336 -27.28 -7.92 -12.73
C ALA A 336 -26.98 -6.43 -12.93
N LEU A 337 -27.98 -5.56 -12.75
CA LEU A 337 -27.80 -4.10 -12.89
C LEU A 337 -26.86 -3.53 -11.81
N GLY A 338 -26.99 -3.99 -10.56
CA GLY A 338 -26.12 -3.57 -9.46
C GLY A 338 -24.69 -4.02 -9.65
N SER A 339 -24.47 -5.25 -10.13
CA SER A 339 -23.11 -5.74 -10.44
C SER A 339 -22.48 -4.98 -11.60
N LEU A 340 -23.24 -4.71 -12.68
CA LEU A 340 -22.74 -3.96 -13.84
C LEU A 340 -22.38 -2.51 -13.43
N ALA A 341 -23.29 -1.83 -12.74
CA ALA A 341 -23.01 -0.49 -12.22
C ALA A 341 -21.84 -0.50 -11.20
N GLY A 342 -21.76 -1.53 -10.37
CA GLY A 342 -20.65 -1.74 -9.43
C GLY A 342 -19.30 -1.93 -10.13
N LEU A 343 -19.25 -2.68 -11.24
CA LEU A 343 -18.03 -2.84 -12.05
C LEU A 343 -17.58 -1.51 -12.66
N VAL A 344 -18.52 -0.71 -13.19
CA VAL A 344 -18.20 0.62 -13.74
C VAL A 344 -17.63 1.53 -12.65
N LEU A 345 -18.26 1.55 -11.45
CA LEU A 345 -17.77 2.34 -10.33
C LEU A 345 -16.43 1.82 -9.79
N ALA A 346 -16.20 0.50 -9.75
CA ALA A 346 -14.92 -0.09 -9.37
C ALA A 346 -13.80 0.30 -10.35
N TRP A 347 -14.07 0.21 -11.66
CA TRP A 347 -13.14 0.63 -12.70
C TRP A 347 -12.79 2.12 -12.58
N LEU A 348 -13.79 2.97 -12.39
CA LEU A 348 -13.57 4.41 -12.20
C LEU A 348 -12.76 4.68 -10.92
N GLY A 349 -13.09 4.00 -9.82
CA GLY A 349 -12.37 4.09 -8.54
C GLY A 349 -10.90 3.72 -8.68
N LEU A 350 -10.59 2.58 -9.31
CA LEU A 350 -9.21 2.14 -9.56
C LEU A 350 -8.45 3.11 -10.47
N ARG A 351 -9.12 3.69 -11.48
CA ARG A 351 -8.51 4.67 -12.37
C ARG A 351 -8.19 6.00 -11.68
N LEU A 352 -9.08 6.46 -10.79
CA LEU A 352 -8.90 7.71 -10.05
C LEU A 352 -7.89 7.57 -8.90
N LEU A 353 -7.88 6.43 -8.22
CA LEU A 353 -7.05 6.19 -7.04
C LEU A 353 -5.77 5.44 -7.37
N GLY A 354 -5.63 4.88 -8.58
CA GLY A 354 -4.50 4.04 -8.97
C GLY A 354 -3.14 4.70 -8.79
N GLY A 355 -3.05 6.02 -9.02
CA GLY A 355 -1.80 6.77 -8.82
C GLY A 355 -1.37 6.93 -7.35
N TRP A 356 -2.25 6.61 -6.38
CA TRP A 356 -1.96 6.64 -4.94
C TRP A 356 -1.55 5.27 -4.39
N VAL A 357 -1.85 4.20 -5.14
CA VAL A 357 -1.49 2.84 -4.74
C VAL A 357 0.01 2.62 -4.98
N PRO A 358 0.78 2.19 -3.97
CA PRO A 358 2.20 1.93 -4.15
C PRO A 358 2.44 0.86 -5.23
N LEU A 359 3.32 1.15 -6.19
CA LEU A 359 3.63 0.22 -7.29
C LEU A 359 4.18 -1.11 -6.79
N MET A 360 4.89 -1.10 -5.65
CA MET A 360 5.39 -2.32 -5.01
C MET A 360 4.27 -3.26 -4.54
N TRP A 361 3.05 -2.73 -4.23
CA TRP A 361 1.88 -3.58 -3.94
C TRP A 361 1.35 -4.27 -5.21
N MET A 362 1.60 -3.67 -6.38
CA MET A 362 1.02 -4.09 -7.67
C MET A 362 2.05 -4.72 -8.60
N ARG A 363 3.19 -5.17 -8.10
CA ARG A 363 4.26 -5.80 -8.92
C ARG A 363 4.74 -4.91 -10.06
N GLY A 364 4.71 -3.59 -9.87
CA GLY A 364 5.10 -2.62 -10.89
C GLY A 364 4.04 -2.34 -11.96
N GLU A 365 2.86 -2.96 -11.89
CA GLU A 365 1.74 -2.73 -12.81
C GLU A 365 0.73 -1.74 -12.24
N ALA A 366 0.00 -1.03 -13.11
CA ALA A 366 -1.11 -0.19 -12.68
C ALA A 366 -2.32 -1.05 -12.25
N PRO A 367 -3.08 -0.65 -11.21
CA PRO A 367 -4.28 -1.37 -10.80
C PRO A 367 -5.31 -1.48 -11.94
N HIS A 368 -5.79 -2.69 -12.21
CA HIS A 368 -6.78 -2.96 -13.25
C HIS A 368 -7.77 -4.05 -12.82
N LEU A 369 -8.92 -4.12 -13.51
CA LEU A 369 -9.88 -5.20 -13.28
C LEU A 369 -9.47 -6.44 -14.08
N SER A 370 -9.19 -7.53 -13.37
CA SER A 370 -8.95 -8.85 -13.95
C SER A 370 -10.26 -9.59 -14.28
N GLY A 371 -10.19 -10.66 -15.06
CA GLY A 371 -11.33 -11.56 -15.27
C GLY A 371 -11.88 -12.13 -13.96
N ALA A 372 -11.00 -12.44 -12.99
CA ALA A 372 -11.38 -12.88 -11.65
C ALA A 372 -12.17 -11.80 -10.90
N SER A 373 -11.78 -10.53 -11.01
CA SER A 373 -12.49 -9.40 -10.40
C SER A 373 -13.89 -9.20 -11.00
N VAL A 374 -14.04 -9.38 -12.31
CA VAL A 374 -15.36 -9.34 -12.97
C VAL A 374 -16.26 -10.48 -12.49
N LEU A 375 -15.73 -11.69 -12.44
CA LEU A 375 -16.45 -12.85 -11.93
C LEU A 375 -16.86 -12.66 -10.47
N PHE A 376 -15.95 -12.17 -9.63
CA PHE A 376 -16.22 -11.85 -8.22
C PHE A 376 -17.37 -10.84 -8.09
N ALA A 377 -17.38 -9.75 -8.87
CA ALA A 377 -18.43 -8.74 -8.85
C ALA A 377 -19.82 -9.33 -9.19
N LEU A 378 -19.88 -10.17 -10.24
CA LEU A 378 -21.11 -10.82 -10.67
C LEU A 378 -21.63 -11.81 -9.61
N LEU A 379 -20.73 -12.60 -9.02
CA LEU A 379 -21.08 -13.56 -7.97
C LEU A 379 -21.50 -12.86 -6.68
N ALA A 380 -20.74 -11.85 -6.21
CA ALA A 380 -21.03 -11.12 -4.99
C ALA A 380 -22.36 -10.36 -5.10
N GLY A 381 -22.57 -9.62 -6.19
CA GLY A 381 -23.80 -8.88 -6.40
C GLY A 381 -25.01 -9.79 -6.66
N GLY A 382 -24.86 -10.83 -7.47
CA GLY A 382 -25.88 -11.83 -7.73
C GLY A 382 -26.29 -12.59 -6.45
N ALA A 383 -25.29 -13.08 -5.69
CA ALA A 383 -25.53 -13.77 -4.41
C ALA A 383 -26.24 -12.86 -3.40
N THR A 384 -25.77 -11.60 -3.27
CA THR A 384 -26.39 -10.61 -2.38
C THR A 384 -27.85 -10.37 -2.73
N ALA A 385 -28.16 -10.15 -4.00
CA ALA A 385 -29.54 -9.88 -4.44
C ALA A 385 -30.46 -11.11 -4.32
N LEU A 386 -29.94 -12.30 -4.64
CA LEU A 386 -30.69 -13.56 -4.49
C LEU A 386 -30.94 -13.91 -3.03
N LEU A 387 -29.94 -13.68 -2.13
CA LEU A 387 -30.14 -13.88 -0.68
C LEU A 387 -31.18 -12.90 -0.13
N ALA A 388 -31.16 -11.64 -0.55
CA ALA A 388 -32.16 -10.65 -0.16
C ALA A 388 -33.55 -11.04 -0.63
N ALA A 389 -33.70 -11.53 -1.87
CA ALA A 389 -34.95 -12.03 -2.41
C ALA A 389 -35.45 -13.27 -1.66
N ALA A 390 -34.57 -14.25 -1.39
CA ALA A 390 -34.88 -15.48 -0.66
C ALA A 390 -35.37 -15.19 0.76
N LEU A 391 -34.73 -14.28 1.48
CA LEU A 391 -35.18 -13.85 2.82
C LEU A 391 -36.57 -13.21 2.80
N GLY A 392 -36.87 -12.42 1.75
CA GLY A 392 -38.22 -11.88 1.52
C GLY A 392 -39.25 -12.96 1.31
N ILE A 393 -38.93 -13.99 0.51
CA ILE A 393 -39.81 -15.13 0.22
C ILE A 393 -40.09 -16.01 1.45
N VAL A 394 -39.04 -16.41 2.17
CA VAL A 394 -39.15 -17.26 3.37
C VAL A 394 -40.06 -16.63 4.43
N ARG A 395 -39.99 -15.30 4.55
CA ARG A 395 -40.86 -14.61 5.50
C ARG A 395 -42.28 -14.40 5.04
N GLY A 396 -42.53 -14.25 3.73
CA GLY A 396 -43.87 -14.26 3.17
C GLY A 396 -44.60 -15.58 3.44
N ARG A 397 -43.87 -16.73 3.49
CA ARG A 397 -44.41 -18.07 3.72
C ARG A 397 -44.92 -18.31 5.16
N ARG A 398 -44.32 -17.66 6.16
CA ARG A 398 -44.69 -17.89 7.59
C ARG A 398 -45.97 -17.15 8.01
N ARG A 399 -46.67 -16.51 7.09
CA ARG A 399 -47.93 -15.80 7.36
C ARG A 399 -49.13 -16.75 7.14
N ASN A 400 -50.05 -16.79 8.12
CA ASN A 400 -51.25 -17.55 8.00
C ASN A 400 -52.20 -16.88 6.97
N LEU A 401 -52.45 -17.57 5.85
CA LEU A 401 -53.43 -17.19 4.79
C LEU A 401 -54.80 -16.83 5.36
N VAL A 402 -55.24 -17.55 6.40
CA VAL A 402 -56.57 -17.39 7.01
C VAL A 402 -56.75 -16.02 7.67
N THR A 403 -55.66 -15.50 8.32
CA THR A 403 -55.71 -14.21 8.99
C THR A 403 -55.62 -13.01 8.02
N GLU A 404 -55.04 -13.18 6.84
CA GLU A 404 -55.00 -12.13 5.79
C GLU A 404 -56.28 -12.05 4.97
N LEU A 405 -56.97 -13.15 4.78
CA LEU A 405 -58.27 -13.21 4.07
C LEU A 405 -59.46 -12.83 4.97
N ALA A 406 -59.38 -13.15 6.29
CA ALA A 406 -60.44 -12.87 7.26
C ALA A 406 -60.39 -11.45 7.86
N GLY A 407 -59.25 -10.79 7.80
CA GLY A 407 -59.00 -9.49 8.41
C GLY A 407 -59.02 -8.35 7.40
N GLY A 408 -60.15 -8.05 6.73
CA GLY A 408 -60.25 -6.90 5.82
C GLY A 408 -59.52 -5.66 6.34
N GLY A 409 -58.28 -5.40 5.91
CA GLY A 409 -57.51 -4.21 6.18
C GLY A 409 -57.00 -3.99 7.61
N ARG A 410 -57.40 -4.83 8.60
CA ARG A 410 -57.12 -4.64 10.05
C ARG A 410 -55.81 -5.31 10.54
N GLY A 411 -55.02 -5.90 9.66
CA GLY A 411 -53.78 -6.57 10.01
C GLY A 411 -52.68 -5.58 10.37
N GLY A 412 -52.60 -5.24 11.63
CA GLY A 412 -51.42 -4.51 12.19
C GLY A 412 -50.12 -5.22 11.81
N TRP A 413 -49.09 -4.48 11.57
CA TRP A 413 -47.73 -4.96 11.33
C TRP A 413 -47.40 -6.12 12.27
N SER A 414 -47.13 -7.31 11.76
CA SER A 414 -46.82 -8.42 12.67
C SER A 414 -45.60 -8.02 13.48
N LEU A 415 -45.67 -8.17 14.79
CA LEU A 415 -44.58 -7.86 15.74
C LEU A 415 -43.22 -8.42 15.31
N GLN A 416 -43.24 -9.54 14.54
CA GLN A 416 -42.02 -10.17 14.01
C GLN A 416 -41.37 -9.42 12.83
N ALA A 417 -42.14 -8.79 11.93
CA ALA A 417 -41.60 -8.00 10.82
C ALA A 417 -40.96 -6.72 11.33
N GLY A 418 -41.53 -6.09 12.34
CA GLY A 418 -40.94 -4.93 13.01
C GLY A 418 -39.69 -5.24 13.82
N ARG A 419 -39.57 -6.46 14.40
CA ARG A 419 -38.35 -6.90 15.12
C ARG A 419 -37.14 -7.07 14.18
N LEU A 420 -37.36 -7.70 13.00
CA LEU A 420 -36.23 -7.87 12.06
C LEU A 420 -35.72 -6.54 11.53
N GLY A 421 -36.61 -5.65 11.08
CA GLY A 421 -36.18 -4.33 10.60
C GLY A 421 -35.34 -3.61 11.64
N ARG A 422 -35.72 -3.69 12.92
CA ARG A 422 -34.91 -3.14 14.04
C ARG A 422 -33.54 -3.79 14.17
N VAL A 423 -33.47 -5.12 14.13
CA VAL A 423 -32.20 -5.86 14.23
C VAL A 423 -31.27 -5.51 13.06
N LEU A 424 -31.81 -5.41 11.84
CA LEU A 424 -31.05 -5.03 10.65
C LEU A 424 -30.48 -3.62 10.75
N VAL A 425 -31.28 -2.65 11.23
CA VAL A 425 -30.80 -1.27 11.48
C VAL A 425 -29.71 -1.22 12.56
N ILE A 426 -29.93 -1.93 13.69
CA ILE A 426 -28.92 -2.00 14.76
C ILE A 426 -27.61 -2.59 14.24
N ALA A 427 -27.65 -3.67 13.44
CA ALA A 427 -26.47 -4.27 12.84
C ALA A 427 -25.74 -3.32 11.88
N GLN A 428 -26.49 -2.58 11.03
CA GLN A 428 -25.90 -1.57 10.13
C GLN A 428 -25.19 -0.46 10.90
N VAL A 429 -25.86 0.08 11.91
CA VAL A 429 -25.27 1.15 12.76
C VAL A 429 -24.02 0.62 13.45
N ALA A 430 -24.06 -0.60 14.01
CA ALA A 430 -22.91 -1.21 14.65
C ALA A 430 -21.72 -1.38 13.70
N ILE A 431 -21.92 -1.86 12.47
CA ILE A 431 -20.88 -1.99 11.46
C ILE A 431 -20.34 -0.60 11.06
N ALA A 432 -21.21 0.39 10.87
CA ALA A 432 -20.80 1.76 10.54
C ALA A 432 -19.97 2.39 11.67
N VAL A 433 -20.28 2.12 12.95
CA VAL A 433 -19.46 2.55 14.10
C VAL A 433 -18.06 2.00 14.00
N VAL A 434 -17.90 0.70 13.72
CA VAL A 434 -16.57 0.07 13.62
C VAL A 434 -15.73 0.73 12.54
N LEU A 435 -16.30 0.94 11.34
CA LEU A 435 -15.59 1.57 10.23
C LEU A 435 -15.25 3.04 10.49
N LEU A 436 -16.18 3.79 11.09
CA LEU A 436 -15.96 5.20 11.43
C LEU A 436 -14.93 5.37 12.56
N ILE A 437 -14.93 4.50 13.57
CA ILE A 437 -13.87 4.50 14.61
C ILE A 437 -12.53 4.22 13.96
N GLY A 438 -12.42 3.23 13.05
CA GLY A 438 -11.20 2.99 12.29
C GLY A 438 -10.71 4.24 11.56
N ALA A 439 -11.59 4.91 10.81
CA ALA A 439 -11.26 6.15 10.09
C ALA A 439 -10.82 7.28 11.02
N ALA A 440 -11.51 7.45 12.15
CA ALA A 440 -11.16 8.47 13.14
C ALA A 440 -9.80 8.22 13.79
N LEU A 441 -9.47 6.95 14.09
CA LEU A 441 -8.17 6.56 14.65
C LEU A 441 -7.04 6.77 13.63
N PHE A 442 -7.25 6.43 12.35
CA PHE A 442 -6.26 6.72 11.29
C PHE A 442 -6.08 8.23 11.10
N THR A 443 -7.15 9.03 11.20
CA THR A 443 -7.04 10.50 11.16
C THR A 443 -6.17 11.01 12.30
N ARG A 444 -6.38 10.51 13.52
CA ARG A 444 -5.57 10.86 14.69
C ARG A 444 -4.11 10.43 14.55
N THR A 445 -3.89 9.24 14.01
CA THR A 445 -2.53 8.75 13.72
C THR A 445 -1.80 9.71 12.76
N LEU A 446 -2.44 10.14 11.65
CA LEU A 446 -1.82 11.10 10.74
C LEU A 446 -1.58 12.46 11.37
N GLN A 447 -2.50 12.95 12.21
CA GLN A 447 -2.29 14.20 12.96
C GLN A 447 -1.07 14.08 13.88
N LYS A 448 -0.95 12.97 14.62
CA LYS A 448 0.21 12.71 15.47
C LYS A 448 1.51 12.60 14.68
N LEU A 449 1.51 11.88 13.56
CA LEU A 449 2.67 11.78 12.68
C LEU A 449 3.10 13.13 12.12
N ALA A 450 2.16 14.03 11.82
CA ALA A 450 2.45 15.37 11.33
C ALA A 450 3.07 16.29 12.41
N GLU A 451 2.84 15.99 13.69
CA GLU A 451 3.40 16.72 14.84
C GLU A 451 4.83 16.25 15.18
N VAL A 452 5.25 15.06 14.71
CA VAL A 452 6.58 14.51 15.00
C VAL A 452 7.67 15.29 14.28
N PRO A 453 8.64 15.87 15.00
CA PRO A 453 9.76 16.54 14.35
C PRO A 453 10.67 15.54 13.65
N MET A 454 10.95 15.78 12.37
CA MET A 454 11.86 14.95 11.57
C MET A 454 13.33 15.15 11.96
N GLY A 455 13.64 16.16 12.76
CA GLY A 455 15.00 16.52 13.16
C GLY A 455 15.75 17.38 12.15
N PHE A 456 15.08 17.83 11.08
CA PHE A 456 15.66 18.70 10.07
C PHE A 456 14.59 19.61 9.44
N GLU A 457 15.03 20.70 8.78
CA GLU A 457 14.15 21.61 8.04
C GLU A 457 14.03 21.18 6.57
N SER A 458 12.77 21.03 6.10
CA SER A 458 12.48 20.61 4.72
C SER A 458 11.94 21.74 3.83
N ARG A 459 11.49 22.87 4.40
CA ARG A 459 10.69 23.89 3.67
C ARG A 459 11.45 24.63 2.60
N SER A 460 12.71 24.94 2.85
CA SER A 460 13.55 25.75 1.95
C SER A 460 14.58 24.92 1.19
N ALA A 461 14.48 23.59 1.22
CA ALA A 461 15.43 22.71 0.58
C ALA A 461 14.84 22.03 -0.66
N VAL A 462 15.63 22.02 -1.74
CA VAL A 462 15.39 21.22 -2.95
C VAL A 462 16.49 20.18 -3.03
N VAL A 463 16.15 18.96 -3.33
CA VAL A 463 17.09 17.85 -3.46
C VAL A 463 17.03 17.25 -4.86
N PHE A 464 18.17 16.77 -5.32
CA PHE A 464 18.31 16.03 -6.56
C PHE A 464 19.49 15.08 -6.48
N THR A 465 19.51 14.07 -7.34
CA THR A 465 20.61 13.12 -7.43
C THR A 465 21.41 13.34 -8.71
N LEU A 466 22.72 13.17 -8.61
CA LEU A 466 23.61 13.11 -9.76
C LEU A 466 24.31 11.76 -9.74
N ALA A 467 24.05 10.96 -10.77
CA ALA A 467 24.77 9.72 -10.98
C ALA A 467 26.13 10.03 -11.63
N PRO A 468 27.26 9.76 -10.97
CA PRO A 468 28.56 9.99 -11.58
C PRO A 468 28.75 9.07 -12.78
N VAL A 469 29.33 9.61 -13.87
CA VAL A 469 29.77 8.79 -15.01
C VAL A 469 30.97 7.97 -14.55
N LYS A 470 30.78 6.68 -14.28
CA LYS A 470 31.77 5.80 -13.61
C LYS A 470 33.15 5.81 -14.25
N GLU A 471 33.22 5.92 -15.58
CA GLU A 471 34.48 5.96 -16.30
C GLU A 471 35.30 7.24 -16.14
N ARG A 472 34.64 8.33 -15.74
CA ARG A 472 35.33 9.62 -15.51
C ARG A 472 35.84 9.81 -14.08
N TYR A 473 35.15 9.20 -13.10
CA TYR A 473 35.47 9.35 -11.69
C TYR A 473 35.96 8.01 -11.16
N ILE A 474 37.19 7.70 -11.53
CA ILE A 474 37.81 6.42 -11.21
C ILE A 474 38.23 6.37 -9.76
N THR A 475 38.75 7.48 -9.22
CA THR A 475 39.26 7.57 -7.86
C THR A 475 38.33 8.37 -6.93
N ALA A 476 38.44 8.14 -5.63
CA ALA A 476 37.75 8.91 -4.61
C ALA A 476 38.09 10.41 -4.72
N ALA A 477 39.35 10.73 -5.01
CA ALA A 477 39.81 12.09 -5.19
C ALA A 477 39.13 12.82 -6.37
N ASP A 478 38.97 12.14 -7.51
CA ASP A 478 38.23 12.68 -8.66
C ASP A 478 36.80 13.02 -8.33
N ALA A 479 36.11 12.11 -7.59
CA ALA A 479 34.71 12.29 -7.18
C ALA A 479 34.54 13.45 -6.20
N VAL A 480 35.48 13.61 -5.24
CA VAL A 480 35.50 14.72 -4.28
C VAL A 480 35.72 16.03 -5.00
N GLU A 481 36.73 16.11 -5.89
CA GLU A 481 37.05 17.34 -6.63
C GLU A 481 35.90 17.75 -7.55
N GLN A 482 35.26 16.78 -8.25
CA GLN A 482 34.10 17.06 -9.08
C GLN A 482 32.91 17.58 -8.25
N THR A 483 32.66 16.96 -7.10
CA THR A 483 31.63 17.43 -6.17
C THR A 483 31.88 18.85 -5.74
N ARG A 484 33.14 19.19 -5.40
CA ARG A 484 33.58 20.56 -5.02
C ARG A 484 33.29 21.55 -6.13
N ARG A 485 33.63 21.23 -7.39
CA ARG A 485 33.39 22.10 -8.56
C ARG A 485 31.89 22.34 -8.79
N ILE A 486 31.06 21.27 -8.72
CA ILE A 486 29.61 21.40 -8.86
C ILE A 486 29.03 22.26 -7.75
N VAL A 487 29.44 22.06 -6.49
CA VAL A 487 28.97 22.86 -5.35
C VAL A 487 29.34 24.33 -5.55
N ALA A 488 30.61 24.64 -5.90
CA ALA A 488 31.08 26.00 -6.14
C ALA A 488 30.28 26.70 -7.27
N ARG A 489 29.94 25.97 -8.33
CA ARG A 489 29.15 26.52 -9.44
C ARG A 489 27.68 26.75 -9.08
N LEU A 490 27.07 25.80 -8.33
CA LEU A 490 25.69 25.94 -7.86
C LEU A 490 25.52 27.11 -6.89
N GLN A 491 26.49 27.39 -6.03
CA GLN A 491 26.45 28.52 -5.12
C GLN A 491 26.46 29.89 -5.84
N GLN A 492 26.84 29.91 -7.13
CA GLN A 492 26.77 31.12 -7.97
C GLN A 492 25.40 31.33 -8.63
N VAL A 493 24.51 30.35 -8.56
CA VAL A 493 23.16 30.46 -9.13
C VAL A 493 22.31 31.41 -8.28
N PRO A 494 21.68 32.44 -8.88
CA PRO A 494 20.82 33.35 -8.14
C PRO A 494 19.72 32.63 -7.36
N GLY A 495 19.48 33.03 -6.12
CA GLY A 495 18.44 32.44 -5.26
C GLY A 495 18.92 31.25 -4.42
N ILE A 496 20.14 30.75 -4.64
CA ILE A 496 20.74 29.71 -3.81
C ILE A 496 21.51 30.38 -2.66
N ASP A 497 21.29 29.87 -1.45
CA ASP A 497 22.01 30.29 -0.23
C ASP A 497 23.15 29.32 0.08
N ARG A 498 22.87 28.02 0.14
CA ARG A 498 23.85 26.99 0.48
C ARG A 498 23.59 25.72 -0.34
N VAL A 499 24.66 24.95 -0.54
CA VAL A 499 24.63 23.67 -1.23
C VAL A 499 25.36 22.65 -0.36
N GLY A 500 24.70 21.58 -0.02
CA GLY A 500 25.29 20.44 0.69
C GLY A 500 25.17 19.17 -0.12
N VAL A 501 26.09 18.24 0.06
CA VAL A 501 26.10 16.95 -0.65
C VAL A 501 26.25 15.83 0.36
N SER A 502 25.53 14.75 0.14
CA SER A 502 25.63 13.53 0.93
C SER A 502 25.36 12.31 0.07
N THR A 503 25.70 11.14 0.57
CA THR A 503 25.35 9.84 -0.05
C THR A 503 23.85 9.64 -0.15
N ASN A 504 23.06 10.19 0.78
CA ASN A 504 21.60 10.07 0.80
C ASN A 504 20.95 11.35 1.35
N PRO A 505 19.69 11.65 0.94
CA PRO A 505 18.91 12.70 1.60
C PRO A 505 18.57 12.28 3.05
N PRO A 506 18.16 13.22 3.92
CA PRO A 506 17.80 12.90 5.31
C PRO A 506 16.74 11.77 5.45
N THR A 507 15.81 11.68 4.52
CA THR A 507 14.70 10.70 4.54
C THR A 507 14.99 9.37 3.83
N ALA A 508 16.24 8.95 3.72
CA ALA A 508 16.58 7.67 3.10
C ALA A 508 17.55 6.85 3.95
N THR A 509 17.31 5.56 4.05
CA THR A 509 18.14 4.56 4.73
C THR A 509 18.75 3.63 3.70
N ARG A 510 19.76 4.06 2.96
CA ARG A 510 20.37 3.22 1.91
C ARG A 510 21.72 2.61 2.31
N LEU A 511 22.38 3.16 3.32
CA LEU A 511 23.69 2.69 3.80
C LEU A 511 23.62 2.44 5.30
N SER A 512 23.40 1.20 5.68
CA SER A 512 23.61 0.72 7.04
C SER A 512 24.94 0.00 7.12
N TRP A 513 25.74 0.33 8.13
CA TRP A 513 27.07 -0.21 8.31
C TRP A 513 27.30 -0.72 9.72
N SER A 514 28.06 -1.79 9.85
CA SER A 514 28.50 -2.28 11.15
C SER A 514 29.66 -1.44 11.64
N VAL A 515 29.48 -0.75 12.75
CA VAL A 515 30.43 0.17 13.35
C VAL A 515 31.03 -0.46 14.61
N GLU A 516 32.34 -0.46 14.73
CA GLU A 516 33.04 -0.90 15.91
C GLU A 516 33.37 0.27 16.83
N ILE A 517 33.20 0.08 18.12
CA ILE A 517 33.42 1.09 19.15
C ILE A 517 34.54 0.62 20.08
N ASP A 518 35.60 1.43 20.21
CA ASP A 518 36.78 1.16 21.07
C ASP A 518 37.37 -0.26 20.85
N GLY A 519 37.25 -0.82 19.62
CA GLY A 519 37.78 -2.13 19.26
C GLY A 519 37.05 -3.35 19.83
N ALA A 520 35.91 -3.18 20.47
CA ALA A 520 35.28 -4.24 21.26
C ALA A 520 33.88 -4.68 20.85
N SER A 521 33.05 -3.82 20.29
CA SER A 521 31.64 -4.16 19.95
C SER A 521 31.23 -3.58 18.62
N SER A 522 30.65 -4.45 17.79
CA SER A 522 30.09 -4.08 16.50
C SER A 522 28.60 -3.76 16.66
N VAL A 523 28.18 -2.61 16.15
CA VAL A 523 26.80 -2.12 16.21
C VAL A 523 26.34 -1.63 14.85
N ASP A 524 25.08 -1.91 14.50
CA ASP A 524 24.49 -1.42 13.25
C ASP A 524 24.16 0.07 13.37
N SER A 525 24.61 0.87 12.39
CA SER A 525 24.39 2.31 12.32
C SER A 525 24.17 2.75 10.89
N GLN A 526 23.36 3.79 10.72
CA GLN A 526 23.32 4.51 9.44
C GLN A 526 24.67 5.22 9.22
N TYR A 527 25.17 5.15 8.01
CA TYR A 527 26.41 5.78 7.62
C TYR A 527 26.20 6.76 6.48
N ARG A 528 26.78 7.95 6.60
CA ARG A 528 26.66 9.01 5.60
C ARG A 528 27.98 9.71 5.38
N LEU A 529 28.38 9.83 4.12
CA LEU A 529 29.38 10.79 3.73
C LEU A 529 28.67 12.12 3.48
N ALA A 530 29.19 13.21 4.03
CA ALA A 530 28.58 14.53 3.91
C ALA A 530 29.62 15.64 3.74
N THR A 531 29.25 16.67 2.99
CA THR A 531 30.01 17.93 2.96
C THR A 531 29.71 18.75 4.21
N PRO A 532 30.57 19.69 4.63
CA PRO A 532 30.37 20.55 5.80
C PRO A 532 29.00 21.23 5.81
N GLN A 533 28.57 21.75 4.67
CA GLN A 533 27.34 22.52 4.51
C GLN A 533 26.07 21.66 4.53
N PHE A 534 26.16 20.31 4.43
CA PHE A 534 24.98 19.43 4.41
C PHE A 534 24.13 19.56 5.67
N LEU A 535 24.77 19.56 6.84
CA LEU A 535 24.08 19.71 8.13
C LEU A 535 23.41 21.10 8.24
N GLU A 536 24.04 22.12 7.69
CA GLU A 536 23.53 23.50 7.69
C GLU A 536 22.36 23.71 6.72
N VAL A 537 22.38 23.06 5.52
CA VAL A 537 21.27 23.11 4.54
C VAL A 537 19.97 22.61 5.17
N PHE A 538 20.07 21.57 5.99
CA PHE A 538 18.93 20.98 6.66
C PHE A 538 18.73 21.49 8.09
N ARG A 539 19.57 22.45 8.56
CA ARG A 539 19.53 22.98 9.92
C ARG A 539 19.50 21.90 11.01
N ILE A 540 20.28 20.83 10.79
CA ILE A 540 20.46 19.80 11.81
C ILE A 540 21.29 20.40 12.95
N PRO A 541 20.77 20.47 14.20
CA PRO A 541 21.44 21.20 15.26
C PRO A 541 22.71 20.49 15.74
N LEU A 542 23.79 21.25 15.92
CA LEU A 542 24.99 20.79 16.61
C LEU A 542 24.75 20.88 18.12
N LEU A 543 24.86 19.74 18.82
CA LEU A 543 24.56 19.63 20.26
C LEU A 543 25.83 19.72 21.11
N ALA A 544 26.96 19.18 20.61
CA ALA A 544 28.23 19.23 21.30
C ALA A 544 29.41 19.14 20.31
N GLY A 545 30.55 19.72 20.67
CA GLY A 545 31.76 19.71 19.84
C GLY A 545 31.67 20.62 18.61
N ARG A 546 32.15 20.15 17.45
CA ARG A 546 32.12 20.86 16.16
C ARG A 546 31.50 20.01 15.05
N GLY A 547 30.95 20.64 14.04
CA GLY A 547 30.55 20.02 12.80
C GLY A 547 31.71 19.57 11.92
N ILE A 548 31.40 18.99 10.77
CA ILE A 548 32.33 18.73 9.69
C ILE A 548 32.85 20.10 9.18
N ALA A 549 34.14 20.23 8.99
CA ALA A 549 34.78 21.47 8.54
C ALA A 549 35.49 21.29 7.18
N ASP A 550 35.71 22.38 6.44
CA ASP A 550 36.44 22.34 5.18
C ASP A 550 37.90 21.90 5.34
N SER A 551 38.45 22.00 6.57
CA SER A 551 39.79 21.51 6.94
C SER A 551 39.88 19.98 7.10
N ASP A 552 38.72 19.28 7.17
CA ASP A 552 38.66 17.81 7.33
C ASP A 552 38.87 17.14 5.95
N VAL A 553 40.07 17.23 5.42
CA VAL A 553 40.46 16.73 4.08
C VAL A 553 41.17 15.38 4.15
N ALA A 554 41.38 14.75 2.99
CA ALA A 554 42.15 13.52 2.86
C ALA A 554 43.60 13.77 3.35
N GLY A 555 44.15 12.80 4.10
CA GLY A 555 45.49 12.89 4.69
C GLY A 555 45.58 13.61 6.03
N GLY A 556 44.49 14.29 6.47
CA GLY A 556 44.38 14.83 7.82
C GLY A 556 43.92 13.77 8.84
N GLU A 557 43.70 14.19 10.09
CA GLU A 557 43.12 13.34 11.13
C GLU A 557 41.71 12.92 10.66
N ARG A 558 41.43 11.62 10.68
CA ARG A 558 40.11 11.10 10.30
C ARG A 558 39.12 11.39 11.41
N VAL A 559 38.03 12.07 11.06
CA VAL A 559 37.02 12.52 12.00
C VAL A 559 35.61 12.08 11.57
N CYS A 560 34.71 12.01 12.55
CA CYS A 560 33.28 11.83 12.29
C CYS A 560 32.44 12.65 13.27
N VAL A 561 31.19 12.88 12.87
CA VAL A 561 30.14 13.46 13.70
C VAL A 561 29.07 12.39 13.90
N VAL A 562 28.54 12.26 15.10
CA VAL A 562 27.53 11.23 15.40
C VAL A 562 26.22 11.85 15.84
N SER A 563 25.10 11.13 15.61
CA SER A 563 23.79 11.54 16.11
C SER A 563 23.66 11.40 17.63
N ALA A 564 22.73 12.13 18.24
CA ALA A 564 22.47 12.05 19.68
C ALA A 564 22.07 10.62 20.09
N SER A 565 21.27 9.93 19.31
CA SER A 565 20.88 8.53 19.53
C SER A 565 22.10 7.58 19.49
N PHE A 566 23.06 7.80 18.59
CA PHE A 566 24.31 7.05 18.56
C PHE A 566 25.12 7.28 19.84
N ALA A 567 25.31 8.57 20.19
CA ALA A 567 26.06 8.95 21.40
C ALA A 567 25.42 8.36 22.68
N ALA A 568 24.10 8.45 22.81
CA ALA A 568 23.37 7.96 23.99
C ALA A 568 23.39 6.43 24.07
N ARG A 569 23.13 5.74 22.96
CA ARG A 569 22.97 4.26 22.96
C ARG A 569 24.30 3.53 23.05
N TYR A 570 25.35 4.03 22.40
CA TYR A 570 26.59 3.27 22.23
C TYR A 570 27.80 3.91 22.94
N LEU A 571 27.76 5.21 23.24
CA LEU A 571 28.87 5.93 23.88
C LEU A 571 28.51 6.51 25.26
N HIS A 572 27.40 6.07 25.83
CA HIS A 572 26.92 6.48 27.16
C HIS A 572 26.89 7.99 27.36
N GLY A 573 26.61 8.76 26.28
CA GLY A 573 26.56 10.21 26.27
C GLY A 573 27.93 10.91 26.23
N GLN A 574 29.05 10.20 26.30
CA GLN A 574 30.40 10.73 26.25
C GLN A 574 31.04 10.42 24.89
N ALA A 575 30.59 11.08 23.85
CA ALA A 575 30.97 10.76 22.49
C ALA A 575 32.25 11.47 22.02
N LEU A 576 32.51 12.71 22.50
CA LEU A 576 33.64 13.53 22.01
C LEU A 576 34.98 12.87 22.33
N GLY A 577 35.85 12.81 21.31
CA GLY A 577 37.20 12.22 21.42
C GLY A 577 37.23 10.68 21.35
N LYS A 578 36.10 10.01 21.38
CA LYS A 578 36.01 8.53 21.22
C LYS A 578 36.36 8.11 19.80
N ILE A 579 36.86 6.88 19.67
CA ILE A 579 37.21 6.28 18.38
C ILE A 579 36.06 5.38 17.90
N VAL A 580 35.65 5.59 16.68
CA VAL A 580 34.64 4.80 15.97
C VAL A 580 35.31 4.25 14.71
N SER A 581 35.22 2.94 14.49
CA SER A 581 35.89 2.27 13.37
C SER A 581 34.86 1.61 12.45
N LEU A 582 35.07 1.72 11.16
CA LEU A 582 34.25 1.17 10.09
C LEU A 582 35.09 0.23 9.24
N PRO A 583 34.55 -0.89 8.72
CA PRO A 583 35.19 -1.65 7.65
C PRO A 583 35.37 -0.75 6.42
N ASP A 584 36.58 -0.68 5.88
CA ASP A 584 36.90 0.22 4.75
C ASP A 584 36.47 -0.38 3.40
N ASP A 585 36.57 -1.70 3.29
CA ASP A 585 36.39 -2.46 2.03
C ASP A 585 35.31 -3.56 2.11
N GLY A 586 34.57 -3.62 3.21
CA GLY A 586 33.71 -4.74 3.53
C GLY A 586 34.46 -5.98 4.01
N GLY A 587 35.77 -5.86 4.27
CA GLY A 587 36.70 -6.89 4.72
C GLY A 587 37.42 -6.52 6.04
N ASP A 588 38.70 -6.87 6.11
CA ASP A 588 39.51 -6.81 7.35
C ASP A 588 40.08 -5.43 7.67
N GLN A 589 40.20 -4.54 6.67
CA GLN A 589 40.74 -3.20 6.90
C GLN A 589 39.68 -2.30 7.56
N ARG A 590 40.09 -1.63 8.64
CA ARG A 590 39.21 -0.73 9.39
C ARG A 590 39.70 0.69 9.33
N VAL A 591 38.81 1.63 9.13
CA VAL A 591 39.04 3.04 9.21
C VAL A 591 38.61 3.55 10.56
N SER A 592 39.52 3.91 11.39
CA SER A 592 39.28 4.54 12.70
C SER A 592 39.13 6.05 12.57
N MET A 593 38.07 6.59 13.15
CA MET A 593 37.75 8.02 13.12
C MET A 593 37.50 8.54 14.52
N ARG A 594 37.95 9.77 14.80
CA ARG A 594 37.66 10.42 16.08
C ARG A 594 36.33 11.15 16.00
N VAL A 595 35.47 10.97 16.97
CA VAL A 595 34.22 11.72 17.13
C VAL A 595 34.55 13.16 17.55
N VAL A 596 34.26 14.13 16.68
CA VAL A 596 34.51 15.56 16.92
C VAL A 596 33.27 16.35 17.25
N GLY A 597 32.09 15.78 17.00
CA GLY A 597 30.82 16.45 17.29
C GLY A 597 29.64 15.49 17.46
N VAL A 598 28.62 15.99 18.10
CA VAL A 598 27.32 15.33 18.26
C VAL A 598 26.24 16.23 17.69
N VAL A 599 25.43 15.71 16.79
CA VAL A 599 24.32 16.43 16.15
C VAL A 599 22.98 15.87 16.57
N GLY A 600 21.92 16.64 16.33
CA GLY A 600 20.54 16.20 16.56
C GLY A 600 20.18 14.97 15.76
N ASP A 601 19.20 14.21 16.26
CA ASP A 601 18.68 13.03 15.60
C ASP A 601 17.83 13.38 14.39
N VAL A 602 17.93 12.56 13.34
CA VAL A 602 17.14 12.64 12.12
C VAL A 602 16.32 11.36 11.97
N ARG A 603 15.04 11.47 11.64
CA ARG A 603 14.19 10.34 11.29
C ARG A 603 14.29 10.05 9.79
N HIS A 604 14.81 8.88 9.45
CA HIS A 604 15.17 8.58 8.06
C HIS A 604 14.04 7.93 7.26
N THR A 605 13.30 7.00 7.85
CA THR A 605 12.33 6.19 7.12
C THR A 605 10.92 6.77 7.21
N SER A 606 10.47 7.05 8.43
CA SER A 606 9.10 7.49 8.71
C SER A 606 9.08 8.28 10.02
N PRO A 607 8.17 9.26 10.18
CA PRO A 607 7.91 9.86 11.48
C PRO A 607 7.50 8.84 12.56
N ALA A 608 6.93 7.70 12.15
CA ALA A 608 6.49 6.64 13.08
C ALA A 608 7.65 5.88 13.72
N GLU A 609 8.81 5.84 13.08
CA GLU A 609 9.97 5.09 13.54
C GLU A 609 10.87 5.94 14.42
N PRO A 610 11.52 5.36 15.45
CA PRO A 610 12.50 6.07 16.24
C PRO A 610 13.69 6.48 15.37
N PRO A 611 14.42 7.56 15.71
CA PRO A 611 15.61 7.94 14.99
C PRO A 611 16.68 6.84 15.08
N GLU A 612 17.27 6.52 13.94
CA GLU A 612 18.34 5.54 13.86
C GLU A 612 19.70 6.18 14.21
N PRO A 613 20.54 5.49 14.98
CA PRO A 613 21.91 5.91 15.22
C PRO A 613 22.64 6.17 13.90
N THR A 614 23.28 7.33 13.76
CA THR A 614 23.89 7.75 12.49
C THR A 614 25.30 8.26 12.71
N VAL A 615 26.23 7.87 11.83
CA VAL A 615 27.60 8.38 11.73
C VAL A 615 27.73 9.19 10.45
N TYR A 616 28.22 10.42 10.57
CA TYR A 616 28.53 11.32 9.46
C TYR A 616 30.03 11.46 9.32
N GLN A 617 30.58 11.06 8.18
CA GLN A 617 31.98 11.23 7.85
C GLN A 617 32.14 12.34 6.79
N PRO A 618 33.20 13.15 6.85
CA PRO A 618 33.50 14.10 5.78
C PRO A 618 33.66 13.44 4.42
N LEU A 619 32.93 13.90 3.40
CA LEU A 619 33.03 13.38 2.03
C LEU A 619 34.48 13.50 1.50
N ALA A 620 35.19 14.55 1.90
CA ALA A 620 36.57 14.75 1.53
C ALA A 620 37.54 13.72 2.12
N GLN A 621 37.16 12.97 3.16
CA GLN A 621 37.94 11.89 3.76
C GLN A 621 37.48 10.49 3.29
N MET A 622 36.70 10.41 2.20
CA MET A 622 36.27 9.16 1.61
C MET A 622 37.46 8.34 1.13
N SER A 623 37.52 7.07 1.55
CA SER A 623 38.58 6.16 1.11
C SER A 623 38.32 5.62 -0.31
N GLU A 624 39.36 5.10 -0.95
CA GLU A 624 39.22 4.49 -2.28
C GLU A 624 38.32 3.25 -2.25
N PRO A 625 38.47 2.30 -1.31
CA PRO A 625 37.56 1.18 -1.21
C PRO A 625 36.08 1.61 -1.02
N MET A 626 35.83 2.60 -0.17
CA MET A 626 34.48 3.14 0.03
C MET A 626 33.90 3.74 -1.27
N TRP A 627 34.75 4.47 -2.05
CA TRP A 627 34.32 4.99 -3.33
C TRP A 627 33.92 3.88 -4.32
N GLN A 628 34.69 2.80 -4.38
CA GLN A 628 34.35 1.65 -5.25
C GLN A 628 33.00 1.01 -4.88
N ILE A 629 32.67 0.96 -3.59
CA ILE A 629 31.35 0.52 -3.12
C ILE A 629 30.28 1.52 -3.56
N LEU A 630 30.45 2.81 -3.29
CA LEU A 630 29.47 3.84 -3.64
C LEU A 630 29.23 3.96 -5.15
N ARG A 631 30.24 3.77 -5.97
CA ARG A 631 30.08 3.67 -7.43
C ARG A 631 29.11 2.56 -7.83
N GLY A 632 29.05 1.48 -7.06
CA GLY A 632 28.08 0.39 -7.25
C GLY A 632 26.63 0.82 -6.97
N PHE A 633 26.40 1.78 -6.08
CA PHE A 633 25.08 2.30 -5.70
C PHE A 633 24.67 3.56 -6.49
N GLY A 634 25.60 4.24 -7.13
CA GLY A 634 25.37 5.06 -8.31
C GLY A 634 25.03 6.53 -8.15
N ALA A 635 24.76 7.11 -6.99
CA ALA A 635 24.39 8.54 -6.93
C ALA A 635 24.80 9.26 -5.65
N LEU A 636 25.17 10.53 -5.78
CA LEU A 636 25.27 11.47 -4.68
C LEU A 636 24.03 12.38 -4.69
N THR A 637 23.50 12.65 -3.51
CA THR A 637 22.39 13.58 -3.32
C THR A 637 22.92 14.98 -3.06
N TYR A 638 22.50 15.91 -3.89
CA TYR A 638 22.74 17.35 -3.74
C TYR A 638 21.50 17.97 -3.11
N ALA A 639 21.71 18.78 -2.09
CA ALA A 639 20.68 19.54 -1.41
C ALA A 639 21.01 21.03 -1.53
N VAL A 640 20.06 21.79 -2.01
CA VAL A 640 20.18 23.24 -2.23
C VAL A 640 19.22 23.95 -1.29
N HIS A 641 19.73 24.85 -0.44
CA HIS A 641 18.92 25.73 0.37
C HIS A 641 18.61 27.01 -0.40
N LEU A 642 17.33 27.36 -0.49
CA LEU A 642 16.87 28.55 -1.21
C LEU A 642 16.81 29.75 -0.26
N ARG A 643 17.21 30.94 -0.75
CA ARG A 643 17.03 32.21 -0.01
C ARG A 643 15.54 32.48 0.23
N ALA A 644 15.26 33.13 1.35
CA ALA A 644 13.90 33.56 1.67
C ALA A 644 13.34 34.47 0.56
N GLY A 645 12.15 34.14 0.05
CA GLY A 645 11.49 34.86 -1.04
C GLY A 645 11.85 34.38 -2.46
N ALA A 646 12.75 33.43 -2.64
CA ALA A 646 12.96 32.78 -3.94
C ALA A 646 11.76 31.86 -4.26
N LEU A 647 11.16 32.05 -5.42
CA LEU A 647 9.99 31.28 -5.93
C LEU A 647 10.36 29.84 -6.41
N GLY A 648 11.36 29.23 -5.80
CA GLY A 648 11.92 27.94 -6.18
C GLY A 648 13.27 28.08 -6.89
N ALA A 649 14.05 26.99 -6.91
CA ALA A 649 15.23 26.95 -7.78
C ALA A 649 14.73 26.79 -9.22
N ASP A 650 15.15 27.68 -10.13
CA ASP A 650 14.88 27.48 -11.55
C ASP A 650 15.60 26.21 -12.01
N GLU A 651 14.82 25.16 -12.32
CA GLU A 651 15.36 23.87 -12.78
C GLU A 651 16.28 24.04 -13.97
N ARG A 652 15.99 25.00 -14.88
CA ARG A 652 16.82 25.29 -16.05
C ARG A 652 18.16 25.87 -15.64
N ALA A 653 18.18 26.77 -14.66
CA ALA A 653 19.40 27.36 -14.14
C ALA A 653 20.29 26.33 -13.41
N LEU A 654 19.66 25.42 -12.64
CA LEU A 654 20.35 24.30 -12.01
C LEU A 654 20.96 23.36 -13.07
N ARG A 655 20.18 22.97 -14.08
CA ARG A 655 20.66 22.12 -15.18
C ARG A 655 21.80 22.77 -15.94
N ALA A 656 21.67 24.03 -16.33
CA ALA A 656 22.73 24.77 -17.03
C ALA A 656 24.00 24.86 -16.21
N ALA A 657 23.90 25.15 -14.89
CA ALA A 657 25.05 25.21 -14.00
C ALA A 657 25.79 23.87 -13.87
N ILE A 658 25.06 22.77 -13.87
CA ILE A 658 25.62 21.42 -13.79
C ILE A 658 26.19 20.99 -15.14
N GLU A 659 25.49 21.23 -16.26
CA GLU A 659 25.98 20.93 -17.61
C GLU A 659 27.32 21.65 -17.94
N GLU A 660 27.52 22.85 -17.41
CA GLU A 660 28.77 23.58 -17.58
C GLU A 660 29.99 22.87 -16.96
N VAL A 661 29.78 22.24 -15.79
CA VAL A 661 30.85 21.55 -15.02
C VAL A 661 30.90 20.07 -15.31
N ALA A 662 29.74 19.47 -15.59
CA ALA A 662 29.55 18.03 -15.75
C ALA A 662 28.56 17.71 -16.87
N PRO A 663 28.89 17.92 -18.15
CA PRO A 663 27.96 17.89 -19.29
C PRO A 663 27.32 16.54 -19.57
N GLN A 664 27.77 15.46 -18.94
CA GLN A 664 27.21 14.12 -19.11
C GLN A 664 26.52 13.58 -17.85
N GLN A 665 26.29 14.44 -16.85
CA GLN A 665 25.61 14.08 -15.61
C GLN A 665 24.20 14.67 -15.58
N PRO A 666 23.17 13.89 -15.95
CA PRO A 666 21.82 14.37 -15.87
C PRO A 666 21.36 14.48 -14.40
N ILE A 667 20.55 15.49 -14.14
CA ILE A 667 19.85 15.62 -12.87
C ILE A 667 18.70 14.61 -12.86
N ALA A 668 18.64 13.82 -11.81
CA ALA A 668 17.51 12.95 -11.53
C ALA A 668 16.82 13.34 -10.22
N GLU A 669 15.54 13.01 -10.12
CA GLU A 669 14.75 13.17 -8.90
C GLU A 669 14.75 14.59 -8.31
N LEU A 670 14.79 15.62 -9.18
CA LEU A 670 14.73 17.01 -8.73
C LEU A 670 13.35 17.27 -8.11
N GLN A 671 13.33 17.49 -6.79
CA GLN A 671 12.09 17.71 -6.05
C GLN A 671 12.31 18.52 -4.77
N PRO A 672 11.28 19.24 -4.29
CA PRO A 672 11.32 19.85 -2.97
C PRO A 672 11.47 18.78 -1.88
N MET A 673 12.30 19.04 -0.87
CA MET A 673 12.47 18.12 0.26
C MET A 673 11.16 17.84 0.99
N GLN A 674 10.21 18.79 1.00
CA GLN A 674 8.87 18.60 1.53
C GLN A 674 8.09 17.48 0.82
N ALA A 675 8.24 17.34 -0.50
CA ALA A 675 7.59 16.28 -1.26
C ALA A 675 8.17 14.91 -0.87
N LEU A 676 9.48 14.85 -0.68
CA LEU A 676 10.16 13.64 -0.22
C LEU A 676 9.73 13.25 1.21
N VAL A 677 9.63 14.22 2.13
CA VAL A 677 9.07 13.99 3.47
C VAL A 677 7.60 13.54 3.39
N ALA A 678 6.79 14.16 2.51
CA ALA A 678 5.39 13.78 2.34
C ALA A 678 5.21 12.35 1.80
N SER A 679 6.17 11.84 1.02
CA SER A 679 6.16 10.45 0.53
C SER A 679 6.39 9.43 1.64
N THR A 680 7.11 9.77 2.71
CA THR A 680 7.34 8.87 3.86
C THR A 680 6.06 8.53 4.64
N THR A 681 5.01 9.33 4.48
CA THR A 681 3.66 9.08 5.05
C THR A 681 2.63 8.72 3.99
N GLY A 682 3.06 8.36 2.78
CA GLY A 682 2.18 8.07 1.64
C GLY A 682 1.24 6.89 1.91
N GLU A 683 1.77 5.83 2.51
CA GLU A 683 0.99 4.64 2.87
C GLU A 683 -0.09 4.97 3.91
N GLN A 684 0.25 5.72 4.96
CA GLN A 684 -0.71 6.12 5.99
C GLN A 684 -1.81 7.03 5.43
N LYS A 685 -1.48 7.91 4.47
CA LYS A 685 -2.47 8.74 3.77
C LYS A 685 -3.40 7.90 2.91
N LEU A 686 -2.88 6.92 2.18
CA LEU A 686 -3.69 5.99 1.40
C LEU A 686 -4.62 5.18 2.32
N ASN A 687 -4.09 4.67 3.43
CA ASN A 687 -4.87 3.93 4.43
C ASN A 687 -6.03 4.78 4.96
N LEU A 688 -5.78 6.05 5.33
CA LEU A 688 -6.83 6.97 5.74
C LEU A 688 -7.86 7.22 4.64
N LEU A 689 -7.41 7.45 3.40
CA LEU A 689 -8.31 7.72 2.27
C LEU A 689 -9.25 6.54 2.01
N LEU A 690 -8.72 5.31 2.00
CA LEU A 690 -9.52 4.12 1.77
C LEU A 690 -10.48 3.83 2.93
N VAL A 691 -10.00 3.84 4.17
CA VAL A 691 -10.85 3.60 5.34
C VAL A 691 -11.87 4.73 5.50
N GLY A 692 -11.48 5.98 5.23
CA GLY A 692 -12.37 7.13 5.23
C GLY A 692 -13.48 7.03 4.18
N LEU A 693 -13.15 6.56 2.98
CA LEU A 693 -14.12 6.29 1.92
C LEU A 693 -15.11 5.19 2.35
N PHE A 694 -14.61 4.09 2.90
CA PHE A 694 -15.47 2.98 3.38
C PHE A 694 -16.38 3.44 4.52
N ALA A 695 -15.84 4.22 5.46
CA ALA A 695 -16.60 4.79 6.57
C ALA A 695 -17.69 5.77 6.08
N GLY A 696 -17.38 6.62 5.11
CA GLY A 696 -18.33 7.53 4.48
C GLY A 696 -19.46 6.79 3.75
N LEU A 697 -19.10 5.75 2.98
CA LEU A 697 -20.08 4.88 2.32
C LEU A 697 -20.94 4.12 3.34
N ALA A 698 -20.34 3.59 4.41
CA ALA A 698 -21.07 2.92 5.48
C ALA A 698 -22.06 3.87 6.17
N LEU A 699 -21.65 5.11 6.46
CA LEU A 699 -22.51 6.13 7.04
C LEU A 699 -23.69 6.47 6.12
N LEU A 700 -23.41 6.70 4.83
CA LEU A 700 -24.44 6.97 3.82
C LEU A 700 -25.44 5.82 3.72
N LEU A 701 -24.95 4.59 3.59
CA LEU A 701 -25.78 3.41 3.48
C LEU A 701 -26.58 3.13 4.75
N ALA A 702 -25.99 3.37 5.94
CA ALA A 702 -26.70 3.24 7.22
C ALA A 702 -27.82 4.27 7.35
N ALA A 703 -27.59 5.53 6.94
CA ALA A 703 -28.61 6.56 6.92
C ALA A 703 -29.77 6.22 5.94
N VAL A 704 -29.44 5.75 4.74
CA VAL A 704 -30.44 5.28 3.75
C VAL A 704 -31.27 4.11 4.29
N GLY A 705 -30.62 3.14 4.93
CA GLY A 705 -31.31 1.98 5.51
C GLY A 705 -32.23 2.35 6.66
N LEU A 706 -31.77 3.21 7.56
CA LEU A 706 -32.59 3.72 8.66
C LEU A 706 -33.80 4.50 8.12
N TYR A 707 -33.58 5.38 7.13
CA TYR A 707 -34.67 6.09 6.47
C TYR A 707 -35.69 5.12 5.87
N ALA A 708 -35.24 4.10 5.13
CA ALA A 708 -36.11 3.13 4.49
C ALA A 708 -36.95 2.37 5.53
N VAL A 709 -36.31 1.83 6.58
CA VAL A 709 -37.02 1.08 7.64
C VAL A 709 -38.01 1.97 8.41
N MET A 710 -37.62 3.21 8.75
CA MET A 710 -38.52 4.16 9.43
C MET A 710 -39.67 4.61 8.54
N ALA A 711 -39.43 4.87 7.25
CA ALA A 711 -40.49 5.25 6.30
C ALA A 711 -41.58 4.18 6.21
N VAL A 712 -41.18 2.93 6.27
CA VAL A 712 -42.09 1.79 6.24
C VAL A 712 -42.80 1.58 7.56
N ALA A 713 -42.09 1.67 8.67
CA ALA A 713 -42.74 1.59 9.98
C ALA A 713 -43.84 2.65 10.13
N VAL A 714 -43.62 3.84 9.60
CA VAL A 714 -44.62 4.93 9.58
C VAL A 714 -45.75 4.61 8.62
N ALA A 715 -45.45 4.14 7.39
CA ALA A 715 -46.48 3.79 6.41
C ALA A 715 -47.41 2.65 6.91
N ALA A 716 -46.82 1.64 7.56
CA ALA A 716 -47.61 0.51 8.13
C ALA A 716 -48.53 0.91 9.32
N ARG A 717 -48.19 2.03 9.96
CA ARG A 717 -48.96 2.54 11.13
C ARG A 717 -49.73 3.82 10.83
N GLN A 718 -49.98 4.11 9.53
CA GLN A 718 -50.71 5.33 9.14
C GLN A 718 -52.10 5.42 9.75
N HIS A 719 -52.83 4.30 9.81
CA HIS A 719 -54.15 4.27 10.47
C HIS A 719 -54.06 4.60 11.96
N GLU A 720 -53.12 3.96 12.68
CA GLU A 720 -52.85 4.23 14.09
C GLU A 720 -52.53 5.74 14.35
N PHE A 721 -51.64 6.32 13.53
CA PHE A 721 -51.33 7.73 13.63
C PHE A 721 -52.49 8.63 13.24
N GLY A 722 -53.32 8.25 12.28
CA GLY A 722 -54.53 8.95 11.88
C GLY A 722 -55.57 8.99 12.99
N VAL A 723 -55.86 7.83 13.64
CA VAL A 723 -56.76 7.75 14.79
C VAL A 723 -56.29 8.60 15.95
N ARG A 724 -54.98 8.51 16.28
CA ARG A 724 -54.40 9.37 17.35
C ARG A 724 -54.48 10.85 17.02
N ALA A 725 -54.26 11.23 15.74
CA ALA A 725 -54.43 12.64 15.32
C ALA A 725 -55.90 13.10 15.40
N ALA A 726 -56.89 12.24 15.01
CA ALA A 726 -58.31 12.46 15.14
C ALA A 726 -58.75 12.64 16.61
N LEU A 727 -58.10 11.91 17.52
CA LEU A 727 -58.31 12.01 18.97
C LEU A 727 -57.58 13.19 19.61
N GLY A 728 -56.97 14.09 18.82
CA GLY A 728 -56.36 15.36 19.30
C GLY A 728 -54.89 15.24 19.69
N ALA A 729 -54.17 14.16 19.33
CA ALA A 729 -52.75 14.07 19.64
C ALA A 729 -51.93 15.16 18.87
N PRO A 730 -51.14 15.97 19.55
CA PRO A 730 -50.38 17.02 18.89
C PRO A 730 -49.29 16.43 17.94
N PRO A 731 -49.02 17.02 16.75
CA PRO A 731 -48.03 16.58 15.78
C PRO A 731 -46.63 16.38 16.38
N ALA A 732 -46.29 17.16 17.40
CA ALA A 732 -45.00 17.04 18.09
C ALA A 732 -44.87 15.72 18.86
N ARG A 733 -45.97 15.18 19.43
CA ARG A 733 -45.96 13.92 20.17
C ARG A 733 -45.75 12.73 19.23
N LEU A 734 -46.37 12.74 18.05
CA LEU A 734 -46.20 11.73 17.01
C LEU A 734 -44.76 11.75 16.47
N ARG A 735 -44.19 12.93 16.21
CA ARG A 735 -42.77 13.07 15.79
C ARG A 735 -41.82 12.54 16.87
N ARG A 736 -42.05 12.91 18.14
CA ARG A 736 -41.19 12.48 19.27
C ARG A 736 -41.22 10.96 19.44
N GLN A 737 -42.38 10.31 19.20
CA GLN A 737 -42.48 8.84 19.25
C GLN A 737 -41.62 8.16 18.16
N VAL A 738 -41.72 8.61 16.89
CA VAL A 738 -40.94 8.05 15.79
C VAL A 738 -39.43 8.30 15.97
N LEU A 739 -39.05 9.52 16.39
CA LEU A 739 -37.65 9.85 16.68
C LEU A 739 -37.11 9.08 17.90
N GLY A 740 -37.94 8.81 18.90
CA GLY A 740 -37.57 8.00 20.07
C GLY A 740 -37.29 6.56 19.69
N GLU A 741 -38.15 5.94 18.83
CA GLU A 741 -37.94 4.60 18.31
C GLU A 741 -36.64 4.50 17.48
N ALA A 742 -36.34 5.51 16.63
CA ALA A 742 -35.09 5.61 15.91
C ALA A 742 -33.90 5.80 16.86
N GLY A 743 -34.03 6.66 17.87
CA GLY A 743 -33.01 6.93 18.87
C GLY A 743 -32.58 5.68 19.65
N VAL A 744 -33.54 4.82 20.03
CA VAL A 744 -33.23 3.54 20.69
C VAL A 744 -32.45 2.61 19.78
N GLN A 745 -32.82 2.49 18.49
CA GLN A 745 -32.13 1.63 17.54
C GLN A 745 -30.70 2.12 17.28
N ILE A 746 -30.52 3.45 17.13
CA ILE A 746 -29.22 4.08 16.97
C ILE A 746 -28.41 3.85 18.25
N GLY A 747 -28.95 4.12 19.44
CA GLY A 747 -28.25 3.96 20.71
C GLY A 747 -27.75 2.53 20.96
N VAL A 748 -28.59 1.52 20.71
CA VAL A 748 -28.20 0.11 20.83
C VAL A 748 -27.12 -0.22 19.79
N GLY A 749 -27.25 0.25 18.54
CA GLY A 749 -26.25 0.05 17.49
C GLY A 749 -24.92 0.70 17.81
N LEU A 750 -24.93 1.90 18.38
CA LEU A 750 -23.72 2.60 18.86
C LEU A 750 -23.01 1.82 19.97
N LEU A 751 -23.75 1.32 20.96
CA LEU A 751 -23.17 0.53 22.07
C LEU A 751 -22.59 -0.80 21.59
N LEU A 752 -23.30 -1.53 20.73
CA LEU A 752 -22.81 -2.79 20.16
C LEU A 752 -21.60 -2.55 19.25
N GLY A 753 -21.66 -1.53 18.40
CA GLY A 753 -20.55 -1.18 17.50
C GLY A 753 -19.30 -0.76 18.26
N LEU A 754 -19.47 0.02 19.35
CA LEU A 754 -18.36 0.39 20.23
C LEU A 754 -17.76 -0.86 20.90
N GLY A 755 -18.58 -1.78 21.39
CA GLY A 755 -18.13 -3.04 21.99
C GLY A 755 -17.32 -3.89 21.00
N VAL A 756 -17.79 -4.01 19.74
CA VAL A 756 -17.08 -4.72 18.67
C VAL A 756 -15.78 -3.99 18.30
N ALA A 757 -15.80 -2.66 18.17
CA ALA A 757 -14.59 -1.87 17.87
C ALA A 757 -13.54 -2.04 18.96
N MET A 758 -13.92 -2.06 20.23
CA MET A 758 -13.03 -2.33 21.36
C MET A 758 -12.45 -3.76 21.30
N ALA A 759 -13.26 -4.76 20.95
CA ALA A 759 -12.77 -6.13 20.80
C ALA A 759 -11.77 -6.27 19.63
N LEU A 760 -11.99 -5.55 18.52
CA LEU A 760 -11.09 -5.51 17.37
C LEU A 760 -9.87 -4.60 17.56
N SER A 761 -9.81 -3.89 18.66
CA SER A 761 -8.78 -2.88 18.96
C SER A 761 -7.34 -3.40 18.84
N ARG A 762 -7.08 -4.62 19.29
CA ARG A 762 -5.77 -5.27 19.22
C ARG A 762 -5.30 -5.48 17.78
N LEU A 763 -6.23 -5.70 16.86
CA LEU A 763 -5.92 -5.88 15.44
C LEU A 763 -5.50 -4.58 14.78
N LEU A 764 -6.10 -3.45 15.20
CA LEU A 764 -5.81 -2.12 14.67
C LEU A 764 -4.56 -1.50 15.30
N GLN A 765 -4.18 -1.92 16.53
CA GLN A 765 -3.12 -1.28 17.31
C GLN A 765 -1.77 -1.23 16.58
N ARG A 766 -1.44 -2.24 15.76
CA ARG A 766 -0.20 -2.28 14.97
C ARG A 766 -0.14 -1.23 13.84
N TYR A 767 -1.29 -0.66 13.46
CA TYR A 767 -1.40 0.37 12.42
C TYR A 767 -1.53 1.78 12.99
N LEU A 768 -1.61 1.92 14.33
CA LEU A 768 -1.80 3.19 15.01
C LEU A 768 -0.47 3.67 15.59
N PHE A 769 -0.20 4.96 15.43
CA PHE A 769 0.97 5.62 16.00
C PHE A 769 0.55 6.54 17.16
N GLU A 770 1.03 6.25 18.38
CA GLU A 770 0.77 7.03 19.61
C GLU A 770 -0.71 7.36 19.87
N VAL A 771 -1.63 6.56 19.32
CA VAL A 771 -3.07 6.71 19.52
C VAL A 771 -3.60 5.50 20.26
N ARG A 772 -4.29 5.76 21.39
CA ARG A 772 -5.01 4.70 22.11
C ARG A 772 -6.29 4.38 21.36
N VAL A 773 -6.65 3.11 21.26
CA VAL A 773 -7.90 2.69 20.61
C VAL A 773 -9.13 3.28 21.30
N ALA A 774 -9.05 3.52 22.59
CA ALA A 774 -10.08 4.20 23.39
C ALA A 774 -9.88 5.74 23.43
N ASP A 775 -9.46 6.36 22.33
CA ASP A 775 -9.35 7.83 22.24
C ASP A 775 -10.75 8.45 22.38
N PRO A 776 -11.02 9.21 23.46
CA PRO A 776 -12.35 9.72 23.75
C PRO A 776 -12.82 10.77 22.73
N LEU A 777 -11.90 11.51 22.09
CA LEU A 777 -12.23 12.48 21.05
C LEU A 777 -12.66 11.79 19.76
N ALA A 778 -11.93 10.74 19.34
CA ALA A 778 -12.30 9.94 18.18
C ALA A 778 -13.66 9.26 18.38
N ILE A 779 -13.85 8.60 19.51
CA ILE A 779 -15.12 7.94 19.86
C ILE A 779 -16.26 8.97 19.94
N GLY A 780 -16.08 10.08 20.64
CA GLY A 780 -17.09 11.12 20.79
C GLY A 780 -17.52 11.72 19.45
N ALA A 781 -16.57 12.01 18.55
CA ALA A 781 -16.84 12.52 17.21
C ALA A 781 -17.66 11.51 16.38
N VAL A 782 -17.30 10.23 16.40
CA VAL A 782 -18.02 9.17 15.68
C VAL A 782 -19.45 9.00 16.20
N LEU A 783 -19.62 8.96 17.51
CA LEU A 783 -20.94 8.83 18.12
C LEU A 783 -21.83 10.02 17.76
N LEU A 784 -21.28 11.23 17.77
CA LEU A 784 -22.00 12.44 17.41
C LEU A 784 -22.40 12.46 15.93
N VAL A 785 -21.48 12.14 15.03
CA VAL A 785 -21.72 12.10 13.57
C VAL A 785 -22.80 11.07 13.22
N LEU A 786 -22.71 9.86 13.78
CA LEU A 786 -23.72 8.81 13.54
C LEU A 786 -25.07 9.13 14.15
N ALA A 787 -25.10 9.66 15.37
CA ALA A 787 -26.33 10.07 15.99
C ALA A 787 -27.01 11.19 15.19
N ALA A 788 -26.25 12.19 14.75
CA ALA A 788 -26.75 13.28 13.91
C ALA A 788 -27.27 12.77 12.56
N ALA A 789 -26.49 11.96 11.83
CA ALA A 789 -26.90 11.39 10.54
C ALA A 789 -28.14 10.50 10.67
N GLY A 790 -28.21 9.66 11.69
CA GLY A 790 -29.35 8.79 11.95
C GLY A 790 -30.61 9.59 12.32
N LEU A 791 -30.51 10.60 13.17
CA LEU A 791 -31.65 11.46 13.50
C LEU A 791 -32.13 12.28 12.29
N LEU A 792 -31.21 12.79 11.46
CA LEU A 792 -31.54 13.48 10.22
C LEU A 792 -32.27 12.55 9.23
N ALA A 793 -31.80 11.30 9.09
CA ALA A 793 -32.47 10.30 8.26
C ALA A 793 -33.89 9.97 8.74
N ALA A 794 -34.13 9.97 10.07
CA ALA A 794 -35.44 9.71 10.67
C ALA A 794 -36.40 10.92 10.62
N LEU A 795 -35.91 12.13 10.37
CA LEU A 795 -36.73 13.34 10.38
C LEU A 795 -37.83 13.36 9.28
N ALA A 796 -37.49 12.91 8.07
CA ALA A 796 -38.47 12.92 6.97
C ALA A 796 -39.62 11.91 7.20
N PRO A 797 -39.41 10.66 7.63
CA PRO A 797 -40.46 9.76 8.06
C PRO A 797 -41.28 10.30 9.24
N ALA A 798 -40.60 10.90 10.25
CA ALA A 798 -41.27 11.48 11.42
C ALA A 798 -42.17 12.65 11.06
N ARG A 799 -41.74 13.50 10.11
CA ARG A 799 -42.59 14.59 9.57
C ARG A 799 -43.80 14.05 8.80
N ARG A 800 -43.66 12.97 8.03
CA ARG A 800 -44.79 12.32 7.33
C ARG A 800 -45.80 11.75 8.32
N ALA A 801 -45.36 11.09 9.39
CA ALA A 801 -46.23 10.57 10.46
C ALA A 801 -47.08 11.68 11.12
N ALA A 802 -46.49 12.87 11.27
CA ALA A 802 -47.18 14.03 11.89
C ALA A 802 -48.13 14.80 10.96
N ARG A 803 -48.09 14.52 9.64
CA ARG A 803 -48.94 15.17 8.61
C ARG A 803 -50.00 14.27 8.02
N VAL A 804 -50.27 13.11 8.60
CA VAL A 804 -51.35 12.21 8.13
C VAL A 804 -52.69 12.89 8.28
N PRO A 805 -53.48 13.09 7.18
CA PRO A 805 -54.79 13.74 7.29
C PRO A 805 -55.77 12.78 7.99
N PRO A 806 -56.43 13.19 9.12
CA PRO A 806 -57.33 12.32 9.89
C PRO A 806 -58.47 11.74 9.07
N MET A 807 -59.03 12.51 8.17
CA MET A 807 -60.18 12.10 7.32
C MET A 807 -59.82 11.04 6.28
N GLN A 808 -58.56 11.04 5.76
CA GLN A 808 -58.11 10.01 4.81
C GLN A 808 -57.81 8.69 5.55
N ALA A 809 -57.31 8.74 6.78
CA ALA A 809 -57.03 7.57 7.59
C ALA A 809 -58.34 6.84 8.05
N LEU A 810 -59.45 7.57 8.23
CA LEU A 810 -60.76 7.02 8.59
C LEU A 810 -61.59 6.56 7.36
N ARG A 811 -61.30 7.06 6.12
CA ARG A 811 -61.96 6.69 4.88
C ARG A 811 -61.28 5.52 4.15
N ALA A 812 -60.16 5.02 4.63
CA ALA A 812 -59.42 3.86 4.06
C ALA A 812 -60.03 2.52 4.56
N GLU A 813 -61.37 2.44 4.66
CA GLU A 813 -62.13 1.20 4.82
C GLU A 813 -62.42 0.55 3.50
#